data_85268dccba4f38e819ee045915797a5e
#
_entry.id   85268dccba4f38e819ee045915797a5e
#
_cell.length_a   1.000
_cell.length_b   1.000
_cell.length_c   1.000
_cell.angle_alpha   90.00
_cell.angle_beta   90.00
_cell.angle_gamma   90.00
#
_symmetry.space_group_name_H-M   'P 1'
#
loop_
_entity.id
_entity.type
_entity.pdbx_description
1 polymer ?
#
loop_
_entity_poly.entity_id
_entity_poly.type
_entity_poly.pdbx_seq_one_letter_code
_entity_poly.pdbx_strand_id
1 'polypeptide(L)'
;MNATLNLPEVEENGLTASQVRACEESGQTNAVKSTTSRSVLDIVRANVFTLFNGIIFAAMVLVLITGSWKDAVFGFVILINTGIGIVTELKAKRTLDRLSILVTSDYAVRRDGENTEVPSRDIVLGDLLWIRSGEQVPADAQVLSSYGLELDESMLTGESRTVRKEDGDQVYSGSTAVSGVALARVNAVGEHSYAATLTAQAKVYKKTVSDLNKGINTILKFMTFLVVPLCVLLVWSQMRTVGGWNAAIASGEWRQAIVSAVAGVVGMIPEGLVLLTSLNFAVAAMRLARKNTLVQELESVETLARVDCLNLDKTGTITDGGIMFDRLVMLERMDGDDRVESAATQALYDLSNEEQPNGTGQAVLDGLGERGYHAGPVRARVPFSSARKWSAIVTPAAAAETESAADREPPTVWYMGAPEVMLSTLSGEHGDVLEAVNDYANSGNRVLLIARATLIRKSDGDAATGDAATDSSWFTQSPELLPDAEPVALVLCSERVRDDAQPTLAWFRDQGVRCRIISGDNPVTVGAIAAKVRLTGDREPHAIDARTLPQDINELARVLENVDVIGRVLPDQKKAIVQALHTSDHVVAMTGDGVNDSLAIKEADLGIAMGNAAPATKAVAQVVLVDSKFSHLPDVVARGRQVMANMERVASLFLVKTVYSALISLGVVLTAIPFPYLPRHITYVGALTIGMPAFILALAPNTRRYIPGFLRRVVHFALPGGVAIALSV
;
A
#
# COMPACT_ATOMS: atom_id res chain seq x y z
N MET A 1 -18.54 18.02 -24.42
CA MET A 1 -19.99 18.20 -24.25
C MET A 1 -20.27 17.95 -22.77
N ASN A 2 -20.28 19.02 -21.98
CA ASN A 2 -20.59 18.93 -20.55
C ASN A 2 -22.08 18.62 -20.41
N ALA A 3 -22.39 17.39 -20.02
CA ALA A 3 -23.70 17.08 -19.50
C ALA A 3 -23.80 17.82 -18.16
N THR A 4 -24.55 18.93 -18.12
CA THR A 4 -24.96 19.56 -16.88
C THR A 4 -25.80 18.56 -16.12
N LEU A 5 -25.17 17.90 -15.12
CA LEU A 5 -25.87 17.07 -14.16
C LEU A 5 -26.86 17.99 -13.43
N ASN A 6 -28.17 17.67 -13.48
CA ASN A 6 -29.17 18.36 -12.67
C ASN A 6 -28.92 18.00 -11.20
N LEU A 7 -28.24 18.90 -10.48
CA LEU A 7 -28.05 18.80 -9.03
C LEU A 7 -29.40 18.99 -8.35
N PRO A 8 -29.80 18.12 -7.40
CA PRO A 8 -30.99 18.35 -6.61
C PRO A 8 -30.83 19.65 -5.80
N GLU A 9 -31.91 20.43 -5.68
CA GLU A 9 -31.95 21.56 -4.73
C GLU A 9 -31.74 21.01 -3.32
N VAL A 10 -30.63 21.36 -2.69
CA VAL A 10 -30.28 20.91 -1.34
C VAL A 10 -30.50 22.06 -0.40
N GLU A 11 -31.44 21.89 0.50
CA GLU A 11 -31.65 22.79 1.63
C GLU A 11 -30.45 22.75 2.61
N GLU A 12 -30.32 23.71 3.52
CA GLU A 12 -29.24 23.77 4.53
C GLU A 12 -29.13 22.50 5.41
N ASN A 13 -30.20 21.71 5.46
CA ASN A 13 -30.29 20.46 6.22
C ASN A 13 -29.71 19.22 5.49
N GLY A 14 -29.25 19.37 4.25
CA GLY A 14 -28.79 18.27 3.44
C GLY A 14 -29.88 17.45 2.78
N LEU A 15 -29.51 16.33 2.14
CA LEU A 15 -30.44 15.44 1.44
C LEU A 15 -31.34 14.68 2.43
N THR A 16 -32.63 14.54 2.07
CA THR A 16 -33.53 13.65 2.79
C THR A 16 -33.28 12.17 2.44
N ALA A 17 -33.69 11.26 3.33
CA ALA A 17 -33.56 9.82 3.11
C ALA A 17 -34.23 9.36 1.80
N SER A 18 -35.27 10.01 1.32
CA SER A 18 -35.92 9.71 0.03
C SER A 18 -35.07 10.14 -1.17
N GLN A 19 -34.41 11.31 -1.08
CA GLN A 19 -33.50 11.81 -2.12
C GLN A 19 -32.24 10.94 -2.22
N VAL A 20 -31.68 10.53 -1.07
CA VAL A 20 -30.54 9.60 -1.04
C VAL A 20 -30.86 8.30 -1.78
N ARG A 21 -32.01 7.68 -1.47
CA ARG A 21 -32.45 6.45 -2.17
C ARG A 21 -32.62 6.66 -3.68
N ALA A 22 -33.18 7.80 -4.09
CA ALA A 22 -33.33 8.11 -5.51
C ALA A 22 -31.96 8.23 -6.21
N CYS A 23 -30.94 8.81 -5.56
CA CYS A 23 -29.58 8.87 -6.06
C CYS A 23 -28.95 7.47 -6.13
N GLU A 24 -29.16 6.63 -5.11
CA GLU A 24 -28.67 5.23 -5.11
C GLU A 24 -29.30 4.41 -6.25
N GLU A 25 -30.61 4.49 -6.44
CA GLU A 25 -31.34 3.80 -7.52
C GLU A 25 -30.92 4.28 -8.91
N SER A 26 -30.58 5.56 -9.07
CA SER A 26 -30.09 6.14 -10.33
C SER A 26 -28.59 5.91 -10.56
N GLY A 27 -27.88 5.27 -9.61
CA GLY A 27 -26.45 5.01 -9.70
C GLY A 27 -25.57 6.25 -9.48
N GLN A 28 -26.11 7.34 -8.92
CA GLN A 28 -25.39 8.58 -8.60
C GLN A 28 -24.68 8.47 -7.24
N THR A 29 -23.92 7.39 -7.07
CA THR A 29 -23.13 7.10 -5.87
C THR A 29 -21.65 7.19 -6.16
N ASN A 30 -20.85 7.42 -5.13
CA ASN A 30 -19.40 7.45 -5.21
C ASN A 30 -18.77 6.02 -5.29
N ALA A 31 -19.60 5.01 -5.50
CA ALA A 31 -19.15 3.64 -5.72
C ALA A 31 -18.44 3.53 -7.07
N VAL A 32 -17.11 3.48 -7.02
CA VAL A 32 -16.30 3.12 -8.19
C VAL A 32 -16.30 1.60 -8.30
N LYS A 33 -16.73 1.06 -9.44
CA LYS A 33 -16.56 -0.37 -9.71
C LYS A 33 -15.08 -0.69 -9.66
N SER A 34 -14.66 -1.33 -8.56
CA SER A 34 -13.28 -1.79 -8.44
C SER A 34 -12.99 -2.79 -9.55
N THR A 35 -12.19 -2.42 -10.53
CA THR A 35 -11.72 -3.30 -11.61
C THR A 35 -10.66 -4.30 -11.10
N THR A 36 -10.38 -4.30 -9.81
CA THR A 36 -9.32 -5.08 -9.16
C THR A 36 -9.71 -6.53 -8.89
N SER A 37 -10.99 -6.88 -8.78
CA SER A 37 -11.39 -8.27 -8.63
C SER A 37 -12.13 -8.78 -9.86
N ARG A 38 -11.68 -9.93 -10.42
CA ARG A 38 -12.37 -10.61 -11.52
C ARG A 38 -13.83 -10.84 -11.17
N SER A 39 -14.75 -10.63 -12.13
CA SER A 39 -16.16 -10.95 -11.90
C SER A 39 -16.37 -12.47 -11.71
N VAL A 40 -17.46 -12.86 -11.08
CA VAL A 40 -17.80 -14.29 -10.94
C VAL A 40 -17.88 -14.97 -12.31
N LEU A 41 -18.42 -14.25 -13.30
CA LEU A 41 -18.53 -14.77 -14.67
C LEU A 41 -17.15 -14.95 -15.32
N ASP A 42 -16.22 -14.01 -15.10
CA ASP A 42 -14.85 -14.12 -15.62
C ASP A 42 -14.10 -15.29 -15.00
N ILE A 43 -14.30 -15.53 -13.69
CA ILE A 43 -13.73 -16.70 -12.99
C ILE A 43 -14.25 -17.99 -13.62
N VAL A 44 -15.56 -18.10 -13.80
CA VAL A 44 -16.16 -19.28 -14.40
C VAL A 44 -15.66 -19.47 -15.83
N ARG A 45 -15.68 -18.41 -16.64
CA ARG A 45 -15.24 -18.45 -18.03
C ARG A 45 -13.77 -18.82 -18.18
N ALA A 46 -12.90 -18.26 -17.32
CA ALA A 46 -11.46 -18.55 -17.35
C ALA A 46 -11.12 -19.98 -16.97
N ASN A 47 -11.91 -20.62 -16.08
CA ASN A 47 -11.71 -21.99 -15.66
C ASN A 47 -12.35 -23.01 -16.61
N VAL A 48 -13.48 -22.67 -17.24
CA VAL A 48 -14.22 -23.61 -18.13
C VAL A 48 -13.65 -23.58 -19.55
N PHE A 49 -13.49 -22.38 -20.13
CA PHE A 49 -13.12 -22.23 -21.54
C PHE A 49 -11.62 -22.12 -21.73
N THR A 50 -10.89 -23.15 -21.38
CA THR A 50 -9.47 -23.29 -21.70
C THR A 50 -9.31 -24.17 -22.96
N LEU A 51 -8.25 -23.92 -23.73
CA LEU A 51 -7.97 -24.74 -24.93
C LEU A 51 -7.84 -26.23 -24.56
N PHE A 52 -7.17 -26.53 -23.45
CA PHE A 52 -6.97 -27.90 -23.00
C PHE A 52 -8.29 -28.57 -22.57
N ASN A 53 -9.16 -27.88 -21.85
CA ASN A 53 -10.49 -28.41 -21.53
C ASN A 53 -11.29 -28.70 -22.80
N GLY A 54 -11.16 -27.86 -23.83
CA GLY A 54 -11.78 -28.09 -25.13
C GLY A 54 -11.26 -29.35 -25.83
N ILE A 55 -9.94 -29.57 -25.85
CA ILE A 55 -9.33 -30.78 -26.44
C ILE A 55 -9.76 -32.05 -25.69
N ILE A 56 -9.75 -32.01 -24.35
CA ILE A 56 -10.11 -33.17 -23.56
C ILE A 56 -11.62 -33.45 -23.63
N PHE A 57 -12.45 -32.41 -23.69
CA PHE A 57 -13.88 -32.58 -23.92
C PHE A 57 -14.17 -33.24 -25.28
N ALA A 58 -13.49 -32.79 -26.34
CA ALA A 58 -13.59 -33.40 -27.66
C ALA A 58 -13.12 -34.87 -27.64
N ALA A 59 -12.00 -35.13 -26.97
CA ALA A 59 -11.49 -36.49 -26.78
C ALA A 59 -12.47 -37.38 -26.01
N MET A 60 -13.11 -36.86 -24.95
CA MET A 60 -14.13 -37.57 -24.18
C MET A 60 -15.35 -37.93 -25.08
N VAL A 61 -15.84 -36.99 -25.87
CA VAL A 61 -16.95 -37.21 -26.81
C VAL A 61 -16.57 -38.30 -27.80
N LEU A 62 -15.37 -38.25 -28.38
CA LEU A 62 -14.88 -39.27 -29.29
C LEU A 62 -14.86 -40.66 -28.64
N VAL A 63 -14.35 -40.79 -27.42
CA VAL A 63 -14.36 -42.08 -26.68
C VAL A 63 -15.79 -42.56 -26.39
N LEU A 64 -16.70 -41.65 -26.04
CA LEU A 64 -18.13 -42.03 -25.83
C LEU A 64 -18.78 -42.52 -27.12
N ILE A 65 -18.47 -41.95 -28.25
CA ILE A 65 -18.97 -42.43 -29.59
C ILE A 65 -18.49 -43.85 -29.87
N THR A 66 -17.30 -44.23 -29.41
CA THR A 66 -16.83 -45.63 -29.55
C THR A 66 -17.54 -46.59 -28.63
N GLY A 67 -18.39 -46.16 -27.69
CA GLY A 67 -19.08 -46.99 -26.69
C GLY A 67 -18.22 -47.32 -25.48
N SER A 68 -16.99 -46.86 -25.39
CA SER A 68 -16.04 -47.16 -24.27
C SER A 68 -16.24 -46.22 -23.09
N TRP A 69 -17.41 -46.19 -22.45
CA TRP A 69 -17.72 -45.24 -21.36
C TRP A 69 -16.73 -45.31 -20.18
N LYS A 70 -16.14 -46.48 -19.89
CA LYS A 70 -15.12 -46.67 -18.83
C LYS A 70 -13.83 -45.89 -19.15
N ASP A 71 -13.51 -45.76 -20.42
CA ASP A 71 -12.32 -45.03 -20.88
C ASP A 71 -12.54 -43.51 -21.00
N ALA A 72 -13.81 -43.06 -20.90
CA ALA A 72 -14.16 -41.64 -20.87
C ALA A 72 -14.07 -41.01 -19.45
N VAL A 73 -13.71 -41.78 -18.41
CA VAL A 73 -13.62 -41.34 -17.01
C VAL A 73 -12.68 -40.13 -16.83
N PHE A 74 -11.64 -39.96 -17.67
CA PHE A 74 -10.75 -38.80 -17.63
C PHE A 74 -11.51 -37.45 -17.81
N GLY A 75 -12.64 -37.46 -18.53
CA GLY A 75 -13.45 -36.26 -18.68
C GLY A 75 -14.10 -35.80 -17.37
N PHE A 76 -14.42 -36.70 -16.45
CA PHE A 76 -14.92 -36.34 -15.12
C PHE A 76 -13.85 -35.66 -14.25
N VAL A 77 -12.57 -36.03 -14.42
CA VAL A 77 -11.46 -35.38 -13.74
C VAL A 77 -11.41 -33.88 -14.08
N ILE A 78 -11.71 -33.52 -15.33
CA ILE A 78 -11.78 -32.11 -15.73
C ILE A 78 -12.92 -31.39 -15.03
N LEU A 79 -14.10 -32.00 -14.97
CA LEU A 79 -15.25 -31.40 -14.30
C LEU A 79 -14.94 -31.16 -12.81
N ILE A 80 -14.31 -32.13 -12.16
CA ILE A 80 -13.88 -32.02 -10.75
C ILE A 80 -12.81 -30.91 -10.61
N ASN A 81 -11.79 -30.91 -11.45
CA ASN A 81 -10.72 -29.92 -11.41
C ASN A 81 -11.24 -28.50 -11.66
N THR A 82 -12.09 -28.32 -12.67
CA THR A 82 -12.73 -27.04 -12.98
C THR A 82 -13.61 -26.59 -11.83
N GLY A 83 -14.39 -27.50 -11.23
CA GLY A 83 -15.21 -27.21 -10.04
C GLY A 83 -14.37 -26.76 -8.84
N ILE A 84 -13.28 -27.46 -8.55
CA ILE A 84 -12.34 -27.10 -7.48
C ILE A 84 -11.73 -25.72 -7.74
N GLY A 85 -11.32 -25.44 -8.99
CA GLY A 85 -10.76 -24.13 -9.39
C GLY A 85 -11.76 -23.01 -9.13
N ILE A 86 -12.98 -23.14 -9.65
CA ILE A 86 -14.05 -22.15 -9.48
C ILE A 86 -14.37 -21.93 -8.00
N VAL A 87 -14.59 -22.98 -7.22
CA VAL A 87 -14.93 -22.88 -5.79
C VAL A 87 -13.80 -22.19 -5.01
N THR A 88 -12.55 -22.52 -5.31
CA THR A 88 -11.40 -21.96 -4.60
C THR A 88 -11.20 -20.48 -4.93
N GLU A 89 -11.27 -20.09 -6.22
CA GLU A 89 -11.18 -18.70 -6.63
C GLU A 89 -12.35 -17.87 -6.07
N LEU A 90 -13.57 -18.41 -6.06
CA LEU A 90 -14.74 -17.73 -5.46
C LEU A 90 -14.57 -17.56 -3.95
N LYS A 91 -14.01 -18.56 -3.26
CA LYS A 91 -13.75 -18.47 -1.82
C LYS A 91 -12.66 -17.45 -1.52
N ALA A 92 -11.59 -17.42 -2.32
CA ALA A 92 -10.53 -16.40 -2.22
C ALA A 92 -11.12 -15.01 -2.44
N LYS A 93 -11.87 -14.81 -3.54
CA LYS A 93 -12.56 -13.56 -3.83
C LYS A 93 -13.42 -13.09 -2.66
N ARG A 94 -14.30 -13.94 -2.12
CA ARG A 94 -15.15 -13.55 -0.98
C ARG A 94 -14.35 -13.16 0.27
N THR A 95 -13.21 -13.82 0.51
CA THR A 95 -12.33 -13.48 1.64
C THR A 95 -11.66 -12.12 1.43
N LEU A 96 -11.16 -11.86 0.22
CA LEU A 96 -10.54 -10.59 -0.14
C LEU A 96 -11.55 -9.44 -0.17
N ASP A 97 -12.75 -9.66 -0.72
CA ASP A 97 -13.83 -8.67 -0.74
C ASP A 97 -14.25 -8.26 0.68
N ARG A 98 -14.32 -9.20 1.64
CA ARG A 98 -14.60 -8.88 3.04
C ARG A 98 -13.50 -8.04 3.69
N LEU A 99 -12.24 -8.32 3.38
CA LEU A 99 -11.12 -7.57 3.94
C LEU A 99 -11.03 -6.17 3.31
N SER A 100 -11.37 -6.02 2.03
CA SER A 100 -11.37 -4.72 1.34
C SER A 100 -12.38 -3.73 1.94
N ILE A 101 -13.49 -4.21 2.51
CA ILE A 101 -14.47 -3.37 3.22
C ILE A 101 -13.84 -2.70 4.45
N LEU A 102 -12.90 -3.37 5.14
CA LEU A 102 -12.21 -2.82 6.32
C LEU A 102 -11.21 -1.71 5.99
N VAL A 103 -10.92 -1.52 4.72
CA VAL A 103 -9.94 -0.52 4.23
C VAL A 103 -10.61 0.78 3.77
N THR A 104 -11.96 0.81 3.67
CA THR A 104 -12.72 2.01 3.32
C THR A 104 -12.77 2.97 4.50
N SER A 105 -12.51 4.26 4.24
CA SER A 105 -12.68 5.34 5.21
C SER A 105 -14.13 5.79 5.25
N ASP A 106 -14.62 6.14 6.43
CA ASP A 106 -15.92 6.74 6.63
C ASP A 106 -15.79 8.27 6.66
N TYR A 107 -16.81 8.98 6.18
CA TYR A 107 -16.84 10.42 6.05
C TYR A 107 -18.14 10.99 6.65
N ALA A 108 -18.02 12.13 7.31
CA ALA A 108 -19.18 12.81 7.87
C ALA A 108 -19.94 13.54 6.77
N VAL A 109 -21.20 13.21 6.62
CA VAL A 109 -22.17 13.90 5.74
C VAL A 109 -23.32 14.42 6.55
N ARG A 110 -23.91 15.54 6.12
CA ARG A 110 -25.15 16.07 6.71
C ARG A 110 -26.33 15.64 5.86
N ARG A 111 -27.25 14.87 6.47
CA ARG A 111 -28.48 14.38 5.86
C ARG A 111 -29.65 14.59 6.87
N ASP A 112 -30.82 15.01 6.42
CA ASP A 112 -31.97 15.30 7.28
C ASP A 112 -31.65 16.24 8.48
N GLY A 113 -30.67 17.14 8.34
CA GLY A 113 -30.23 18.07 9.39
C GLY A 113 -29.23 17.48 10.39
N GLU A 114 -28.94 16.18 10.33
CA GLU A 114 -28.03 15.50 11.24
C GLU A 114 -26.71 15.12 10.53
N ASN A 115 -25.60 15.16 11.27
CA ASN A 115 -24.30 14.69 10.76
C ASN A 115 -24.20 13.18 10.99
N THR A 116 -24.06 12.42 9.89
CA THR A 116 -23.94 10.94 9.90
C THR A 116 -22.67 10.54 9.22
N GLU A 117 -21.97 9.53 9.75
CA GLU A 117 -20.79 8.96 9.08
C GLU A 117 -21.22 7.90 8.09
N VAL A 118 -20.72 8.00 6.85
CA VAL A 118 -21.00 7.06 5.76
C VAL A 118 -19.70 6.63 5.08
N PRO A 119 -19.59 5.38 4.64
CA PRO A 119 -18.47 4.93 3.81
C PRO A 119 -18.34 5.77 2.54
N SER A 120 -17.11 6.02 2.09
CA SER A 120 -16.85 6.80 0.88
C SER A 120 -17.70 6.38 -0.33
N ARG A 121 -17.97 5.09 -0.49
CA ARG A 121 -18.77 4.53 -1.60
C ARG A 121 -20.26 4.88 -1.53
N ASP A 122 -20.76 5.19 -0.33
CA ASP A 122 -22.18 5.45 -0.07
C ASP A 122 -22.50 6.95 -0.06
N ILE A 123 -21.48 7.80 -0.39
CA ILE A 123 -21.67 9.23 -0.68
C ILE A 123 -22.41 9.35 -2.01
N VAL A 124 -23.42 10.21 -2.07
CA VAL A 124 -24.25 10.45 -3.25
C VAL A 124 -24.10 11.88 -3.79
N LEU A 125 -24.49 12.06 -5.03
CA LEU A 125 -24.50 13.39 -5.64
C LEU A 125 -25.43 14.33 -4.88
N GLY A 126 -24.93 15.51 -4.50
CA GLY A 126 -25.67 16.51 -3.72
C GLY A 126 -25.52 16.39 -2.20
N ASP A 127 -24.84 15.38 -1.67
CA ASP A 127 -24.53 15.27 -0.24
C ASP A 127 -23.79 16.52 0.28
N LEU A 128 -24.06 16.91 1.51
CA LEU A 128 -23.28 17.90 2.23
C LEU A 128 -22.17 17.18 3.00
N LEU A 129 -20.97 17.28 2.49
CA LEU A 129 -19.77 16.60 2.98
C LEU A 129 -18.97 17.53 3.89
N TRP A 130 -18.61 17.04 5.09
CA TRP A 130 -17.60 17.65 5.92
C TRP A 130 -16.22 17.20 5.49
N ILE A 131 -15.33 18.14 5.23
CA ILE A 131 -13.92 17.90 4.92
C ILE A 131 -13.10 18.38 6.10
N ARG A 132 -12.39 17.49 6.78
CA ARG A 132 -11.63 17.78 8.01
C ARG A 132 -10.13 17.62 7.74
N SER A 133 -9.32 18.32 8.54
CA SER A 133 -7.86 18.17 8.51
C SER A 133 -7.44 16.70 8.65
N GLY A 134 -6.51 16.25 7.80
CA GLY A 134 -6.04 14.86 7.72
C GLY A 134 -6.89 13.94 6.84
N GLU A 135 -8.08 14.38 6.40
CA GLU A 135 -8.94 13.60 5.52
C GLU A 135 -8.60 13.85 4.04
N GLN A 136 -8.76 12.81 3.24
CA GLN A 136 -8.75 12.95 1.79
C GLN A 136 -10.16 13.27 1.30
N VAL A 137 -10.30 14.20 0.36
CA VAL A 137 -11.58 14.53 -0.28
C VAL A 137 -12.08 13.31 -1.07
N PRO A 138 -13.24 12.70 -0.71
CA PRO A 138 -13.70 11.45 -1.31
C PRO A 138 -14.38 11.62 -2.66
N ALA A 139 -14.97 12.78 -2.93
CA ALA A 139 -15.72 13.12 -4.13
C ALA A 139 -15.51 14.59 -4.48
N ASP A 140 -15.73 14.98 -5.74
CA ASP A 140 -15.61 16.40 -6.10
C ASP A 140 -16.78 17.16 -5.48
N ALA A 141 -16.48 18.33 -4.91
CA ALA A 141 -17.46 19.12 -4.19
C ALA A 141 -17.17 20.63 -4.30
N GLN A 142 -18.21 21.43 -4.11
CA GLN A 142 -18.10 22.88 -4.00
C GLN A 142 -18.20 23.29 -2.53
N VAL A 143 -17.23 24.07 -2.06
CA VAL A 143 -17.23 24.60 -0.68
C VAL A 143 -18.40 25.53 -0.48
N LEU A 144 -19.21 25.29 0.55
CA LEU A 144 -20.31 26.15 0.98
C LEU A 144 -19.88 27.06 2.12
N SER A 145 -19.04 26.55 3.02
CA SER A 145 -18.54 27.29 4.17
C SER A 145 -17.16 26.76 4.54
N SER A 146 -16.16 27.62 4.55
CA SER A 146 -14.76 27.29 4.85
C SER A 146 -14.32 27.90 6.17
N TYR A 147 -13.72 27.08 7.02
CA TYR A 147 -13.10 27.48 8.28
C TYR A 147 -11.59 27.25 8.18
N GLY A 148 -10.94 27.97 7.26
CA GLY A 148 -9.49 27.89 7.05
C GLY A 148 -9.00 26.60 6.38
N LEU A 149 -9.83 26.02 5.50
CA LEU A 149 -9.45 24.82 4.76
C LEU A 149 -8.27 25.08 3.84
N GLU A 150 -7.22 24.31 4.00
CA GLU A 150 -6.07 24.24 3.10
C GLU A 150 -5.95 22.80 2.55
N LEU A 151 -5.93 22.67 1.23
CA LEU A 151 -5.82 21.39 0.53
C LEU A 151 -4.46 21.22 -0.12
N ASP A 152 -3.88 20.06 0.00
CA ASP A 152 -2.81 19.57 -0.85
C ASP A 152 -3.42 18.94 -2.10
N GLU A 153 -3.25 19.61 -3.22
CA GLU A 153 -3.72 19.19 -4.56
C GLU A 153 -2.57 18.62 -5.41
N SER A 154 -1.42 18.33 -4.82
CA SER A 154 -0.20 17.89 -5.53
C SER A 154 -0.42 16.62 -6.36
N MET A 155 -1.34 15.77 -5.92
CA MET A 155 -1.74 14.56 -6.66
C MET A 155 -2.47 14.85 -7.96
N LEU A 156 -3.14 15.98 -8.04
CA LEU A 156 -3.97 16.36 -9.18
C LEU A 156 -3.20 17.29 -10.12
N THR A 157 -2.43 18.20 -9.54
CA THR A 157 -1.73 19.26 -10.27
C THR A 157 -0.24 19.00 -10.49
N GLY A 158 0.36 18.12 -9.68
CA GLY A 158 1.81 17.89 -9.63
C GLY A 158 2.58 18.99 -8.88
N GLU A 159 1.90 20.00 -8.34
CA GLU A 159 2.52 21.12 -7.62
C GLU A 159 2.38 20.90 -6.10
N SER A 160 3.48 20.89 -5.37
CA SER A 160 3.54 20.68 -3.91
C SER A 160 3.09 21.91 -3.10
N ARG A 161 2.12 22.69 -3.59
CA ARG A 161 1.58 23.85 -2.90
C ARG A 161 0.24 23.51 -2.26
N THR A 162 0.10 23.79 -0.97
CA THR A 162 -1.21 23.85 -0.32
C THR A 162 -2.00 25.02 -0.88
N VAL A 163 -3.25 24.76 -1.25
CA VAL A 163 -4.19 25.76 -1.79
C VAL A 163 -5.24 26.02 -0.72
N ARG A 164 -5.35 27.29 -0.30
CA ARG A 164 -6.42 27.72 0.60
C ARG A 164 -7.73 27.78 -0.17
N LYS A 165 -8.78 27.22 0.39
CA LYS A 165 -10.12 27.18 -0.20
C LYS A 165 -11.06 28.10 0.57
N GLU A 166 -11.78 28.92 -0.19
CA GLU A 166 -12.81 29.84 0.31
C GLU A 166 -14.21 29.38 -0.09
N ASP A 167 -15.24 30.05 0.41
CA ASP A 167 -16.62 29.76 0.07
C ASP A 167 -16.85 29.92 -1.45
N GLY A 168 -17.45 28.91 -2.06
CA GLY A 168 -17.67 28.83 -3.52
C GLY A 168 -16.58 28.13 -4.31
N ASP A 169 -15.42 27.85 -3.73
CA ASP A 169 -14.32 27.16 -4.40
C ASP A 169 -14.63 25.68 -4.67
N GLN A 170 -14.05 25.17 -5.75
CA GLN A 170 -14.12 23.76 -6.09
C GLN A 170 -13.02 22.98 -5.35
N VAL A 171 -13.39 21.83 -4.78
CA VAL A 171 -12.50 20.85 -4.21
C VAL A 171 -12.62 19.54 -5.01
N TYR A 172 -11.52 18.88 -5.22
CA TYR A 172 -11.45 17.69 -6.08
C TYR A 172 -11.15 16.44 -5.27
N SER A 173 -11.79 15.33 -5.65
CA SER A 173 -11.51 14.02 -5.07
C SER A 173 -10.03 13.67 -5.23
N GLY A 174 -9.44 13.14 -4.17
CA GLY A 174 -8.02 12.80 -4.14
C GLY A 174 -7.12 13.88 -3.53
N SER A 175 -7.59 15.14 -3.38
CA SER A 175 -6.89 16.17 -2.58
C SER A 175 -6.90 15.79 -1.10
N THR A 176 -5.89 16.22 -0.35
CA THR A 176 -5.80 15.97 1.09
C THR A 176 -5.95 17.26 1.89
N ALA A 177 -6.83 17.30 2.87
CA ALA A 177 -6.97 18.42 3.77
C ALA A 177 -5.79 18.46 4.75
N VAL A 178 -4.97 19.51 4.65
CA VAL A 178 -3.78 19.71 5.48
C VAL A 178 -4.16 20.43 6.79
N SER A 179 -5.04 21.42 6.68
CA SER A 179 -5.54 22.17 7.83
C SER A 179 -6.96 22.67 7.61
N GLY A 180 -7.64 23.06 8.69
CA GLY A 180 -8.99 23.63 8.67
C GLY A 180 -10.09 22.60 8.45
N VAL A 181 -11.31 23.11 8.31
CA VAL A 181 -12.53 22.32 8.10
C VAL A 181 -13.43 23.07 7.11
N ALA A 182 -14.15 22.35 6.26
CA ALA A 182 -15.19 22.96 5.43
C ALA A 182 -16.40 22.05 5.26
N LEU A 183 -17.55 22.68 5.01
CA LEU A 183 -18.76 22.02 4.54
C LEU A 183 -18.85 22.26 3.03
N ALA A 184 -18.90 21.18 2.25
CA ALA A 184 -18.94 21.25 0.80
C ALA A 184 -20.08 20.41 0.23
N ARG A 185 -20.66 20.84 -0.90
CA ARG A 185 -21.71 20.11 -1.62
C ARG A 185 -21.08 19.26 -2.70
N VAL A 186 -21.33 17.96 -2.65
CA VAL A 186 -20.84 16.99 -3.65
C VAL A 186 -21.50 17.25 -5.01
N ASN A 187 -20.69 17.50 -6.04
CA ASN A 187 -21.12 17.81 -7.39
C ASN A 187 -20.66 16.82 -8.47
N ALA A 188 -19.73 15.91 -8.15
CA ALA A 188 -19.40 14.76 -8.99
C ALA A 188 -18.97 13.56 -8.13
N VAL A 189 -19.42 12.36 -8.52
CA VAL A 189 -19.21 11.10 -7.79
C VAL A 189 -18.74 9.98 -8.72
N GLY A 190 -18.06 9.00 -8.18
CA GLY A 190 -17.67 7.77 -8.88
C GLY A 190 -16.83 8.02 -10.14
N GLU A 191 -17.27 7.47 -11.25
CA GLU A 191 -16.55 7.56 -12.55
C GLU A 191 -16.53 9.00 -13.12
N HIS A 192 -17.37 9.89 -12.62
CA HIS A 192 -17.47 11.30 -13.04
C HIS A 192 -16.59 12.24 -12.23
N SER A 193 -15.96 11.76 -11.15
CA SER A 193 -15.03 12.58 -10.35
C SER A 193 -13.76 12.91 -11.15
N TYR A 194 -13.14 14.04 -10.83
CA TYR A 194 -11.92 14.50 -11.47
C TYR A 194 -10.77 13.48 -11.34
N ALA A 195 -10.59 12.92 -10.15
CA ALA A 195 -9.60 11.86 -9.93
C ALA A 195 -9.87 10.60 -10.76
N ALA A 196 -11.14 10.22 -10.95
CA ALA A 196 -11.50 9.09 -11.80
C ALA A 196 -11.21 9.37 -13.28
N THR A 197 -11.46 10.58 -13.76
CA THR A 197 -11.14 11.00 -15.14
C THR A 197 -9.63 11.04 -15.40
N LEU A 198 -8.84 11.57 -14.46
CA LEU A 198 -7.37 11.53 -14.52
C LEU A 198 -6.85 10.09 -14.50
N THR A 199 -7.40 9.24 -13.62
CA THR A 199 -7.03 7.83 -13.53
C THR A 199 -7.40 7.07 -14.80
N ALA A 200 -8.51 7.39 -15.44
CA ALA A 200 -8.90 6.79 -16.72
C ALA A 200 -7.94 7.18 -17.86
N GLN A 201 -7.46 8.41 -17.88
CA GLN A 201 -6.43 8.89 -18.83
C GLN A 201 -5.04 8.29 -18.51
N ALA A 202 -4.73 8.07 -17.22
CA ALA A 202 -3.49 7.44 -16.77
C ALA A 202 -3.50 5.90 -16.85
N LYS A 203 -4.65 5.29 -17.20
CA LYS A 203 -4.81 3.83 -17.33
C LYS A 203 -4.12 3.24 -18.57
N VAL A 204 -2.82 3.45 -18.70
CA VAL A 204 -1.97 2.42 -19.28
C VAL A 204 -1.63 1.48 -18.11
N TYR A 205 -2.51 0.52 -17.86
CA TYR A 205 -2.34 -0.50 -16.84
C TYR A 205 -1.14 -1.36 -17.22
N LYS A 206 -0.01 -1.12 -16.58
CA LYS A 206 1.15 -2.02 -16.70
C LYS A 206 0.87 -3.23 -15.82
N LYS A 207 0.20 -4.23 -16.41
CA LYS A 207 -0.08 -5.49 -15.71
C LYS A 207 1.25 -6.09 -15.26
N THR A 208 1.42 -6.31 -13.96
CA THR A 208 2.59 -7.01 -13.43
C THR A 208 2.67 -8.38 -14.08
N VAL A 209 3.70 -8.61 -14.88
CA VAL A 209 3.79 -9.86 -15.65
C VAL A 209 4.52 -10.89 -14.81
N SER A 210 3.76 -11.84 -14.28
CA SER A 210 4.24 -13.03 -13.57
C SER A 210 5.19 -13.84 -14.46
N ASP A 211 6.46 -14.02 -14.05
CA ASP A 211 7.42 -14.87 -14.75
C ASP A 211 7.02 -16.36 -14.69
N LEU A 212 6.37 -16.75 -13.60
CA LEU A 212 5.76 -18.07 -13.45
C LEU A 212 4.69 -18.28 -14.51
N ASN A 213 3.75 -17.34 -14.65
CA ASN A 213 2.71 -17.40 -15.67
C ASN A 213 3.29 -17.32 -17.09
N LYS A 214 4.32 -16.49 -17.32
CA LYS A 214 5.05 -16.49 -18.60
C LYS A 214 5.67 -17.86 -18.88
N GLY A 215 6.40 -18.44 -17.91
CA GLY A 215 7.02 -19.74 -18.02
C GLY A 215 6.00 -20.85 -18.30
N ILE A 216 4.91 -20.88 -17.51
CA ILE A 216 3.81 -21.84 -17.70
C ILE A 216 3.14 -21.64 -19.07
N ASN A 217 2.82 -20.42 -19.46
CA ASN A 217 2.24 -20.14 -20.77
C ASN A 217 3.15 -20.50 -21.92
N THR A 218 4.47 -20.37 -21.77
CA THR A 218 5.46 -20.80 -22.76
C THR A 218 5.47 -22.33 -22.89
N ILE A 219 5.45 -23.05 -21.76
CA ILE A 219 5.29 -24.51 -21.74
C ILE A 219 4.00 -24.91 -22.46
N LEU A 220 2.87 -24.27 -22.10
CA LEU A 220 1.56 -24.59 -22.67
C LEU A 220 1.49 -24.30 -24.17
N LYS A 221 2.04 -23.20 -24.65
CA LYS A 221 2.13 -22.87 -26.10
C LYS A 221 2.96 -23.89 -26.85
N PHE A 222 4.15 -24.25 -26.32
CA PHE A 222 4.98 -25.28 -26.92
C PHE A 222 4.28 -26.63 -26.95
N MET A 223 3.63 -27.01 -25.85
CA MET A 223 2.84 -28.25 -25.78
C MET A 223 1.68 -28.26 -26.79
N THR A 224 0.95 -27.17 -26.90
CA THR A 224 -0.13 -27.07 -27.90
C THR A 224 0.39 -27.27 -29.33
N PHE A 225 1.52 -26.63 -29.66
CA PHE A 225 2.17 -26.81 -30.97
C PHE A 225 2.62 -28.25 -31.23
N LEU A 226 3.05 -28.96 -30.19
CA LEU A 226 3.48 -30.36 -30.26
C LEU A 226 2.28 -31.33 -30.30
N VAL A 227 1.29 -31.12 -29.42
CA VAL A 227 0.18 -32.04 -29.18
C VAL A 227 -0.73 -32.12 -30.42
N VAL A 228 -1.09 -30.99 -31.05
CA VAL A 228 -2.06 -30.98 -32.16
C VAL A 228 -1.57 -31.81 -33.37
N PRO A 229 -0.35 -31.64 -33.89
CA PRO A 229 0.13 -32.50 -34.98
C PRO A 229 0.27 -33.96 -34.52
N LEU A 230 0.71 -34.19 -33.33
CA LEU A 230 0.96 -35.53 -32.80
C LEU A 230 -0.39 -36.30 -32.60
N CYS A 231 -1.48 -35.60 -32.26
CA CYS A 231 -2.82 -36.17 -32.22
C CYS A 231 -3.25 -36.75 -33.58
N VAL A 232 -3.05 -35.97 -34.65
CA VAL A 232 -3.39 -36.40 -36.02
C VAL A 232 -2.54 -37.62 -36.42
N LEU A 233 -1.24 -37.55 -36.14
CA LEU A 233 -0.32 -38.66 -36.43
C LEU A 233 -0.63 -39.91 -35.61
N LEU A 234 -1.03 -39.78 -34.36
CA LEU A 234 -1.44 -40.91 -33.51
C LEU A 234 -2.69 -41.58 -34.07
N VAL A 235 -3.75 -40.83 -34.41
CA VAL A 235 -4.95 -41.39 -35.01
C VAL A 235 -4.59 -42.13 -36.29
N TRP A 236 -3.80 -41.50 -37.16
CA TRP A 236 -3.32 -42.12 -38.41
C TRP A 236 -2.51 -43.41 -38.16
N SER A 237 -1.57 -43.36 -37.21
CA SER A 237 -0.73 -44.52 -36.82
C SER A 237 -1.61 -45.65 -36.25
N GLN A 238 -2.51 -45.34 -35.33
CA GLN A 238 -3.36 -46.36 -34.72
C GLN A 238 -4.36 -46.97 -35.73
N MET A 239 -4.82 -46.24 -36.72
CA MET A 239 -5.61 -46.81 -37.81
C MET A 239 -4.78 -47.79 -38.68
N ARG A 240 -3.47 -47.55 -38.83
CA ARG A 240 -2.56 -48.47 -39.54
C ARG A 240 -2.36 -49.76 -38.79
N THR A 241 -2.32 -49.75 -37.43
CA THR A 241 -2.14 -50.98 -36.63
C THR A 241 -3.28 -51.98 -36.81
N VAL A 242 -4.47 -51.54 -37.19
CA VAL A 242 -5.65 -52.35 -37.45
C VAL A 242 -5.96 -52.56 -38.95
N GLY A 243 -4.96 -52.48 -39.80
CA GLY A 243 -5.07 -52.73 -41.25
C GLY A 243 -5.43 -51.56 -42.12
N GLY A 244 -5.42 -50.36 -41.61
CA GLY A 244 -5.75 -49.10 -42.33
C GLY A 244 -7.22 -48.71 -42.23
N TRP A 245 -7.58 -47.56 -42.77
CA TRP A 245 -8.90 -46.93 -42.62
C TRP A 245 -10.04 -47.81 -43.06
N ASN A 246 -9.96 -48.42 -44.26
CA ASN A 246 -11.02 -49.24 -44.84
C ASN A 246 -11.22 -50.52 -44.03
N ALA A 247 -10.14 -51.20 -43.61
CA ALA A 247 -10.20 -52.40 -42.83
C ALA A 247 -10.73 -52.12 -41.39
N ALA A 248 -10.24 -51.07 -40.76
CA ALA A 248 -10.65 -50.62 -39.45
C ALA A 248 -12.14 -50.29 -39.33
N ILE A 249 -12.70 -49.64 -40.37
CA ILE A 249 -14.11 -49.30 -40.44
C ILE A 249 -14.96 -50.57 -40.69
N ALA A 250 -14.53 -51.43 -41.58
CA ALA A 250 -15.24 -52.67 -41.91
C ALA A 250 -15.27 -53.67 -40.74
N SER A 251 -14.16 -53.78 -39.97
CA SER A 251 -14.07 -54.67 -38.78
C SER A 251 -14.67 -54.06 -37.50
N GLY A 252 -14.88 -52.77 -37.47
CA GLY A 252 -15.27 -52.01 -36.26
C GLY A 252 -14.11 -51.72 -35.29
N GLU A 253 -12.86 -52.11 -35.63
CA GLU A 253 -11.65 -51.92 -34.81
C GLU A 253 -11.19 -50.43 -34.75
N TRP A 254 -11.73 -49.58 -35.60
CA TRP A 254 -11.53 -48.11 -35.53
C TRP A 254 -11.84 -47.57 -34.11
N ARG A 255 -12.77 -48.20 -33.42
CA ARG A 255 -13.12 -47.82 -32.03
C ARG A 255 -11.93 -47.98 -31.10
N GLN A 256 -11.25 -49.14 -31.14
CA GLN A 256 -10.05 -49.41 -30.38
C GLN A 256 -8.90 -48.47 -30.75
N ALA A 257 -8.71 -48.25 -32.05
CA ALA A 257 -7.68 -47.31 -32.53
C ALA A 257 -7.87 -45.88 -32.05
N ILE A 258 -9.10 -45.37 -32.03
CA ILE A 258 -9.43 -44.05 -31.46
C ILE A 258 -9.18 -44.01 -29.99
N VAL A 259 -9.63 -45.00 -29.21
CA VAL A 259 -9.42 -45.09 -27.75
C VAL A 259 -7.91 -45.04 -27.44
N SER A 260 -7.11 -45.81 -28.19
CA SER A 260 -5.65 -45.81 -28.05
C SER A 260 -5.00 -44.48 -28.40
N ALA A 261 -5.43 -43.83 -29.46
CA ALA A 261 -4.93 -42.50 -29.85
C ALA A 261 -5.27 -41.45 -28.77
N VAL A 262 -6.51 -41.47 -28.25
CA VAL A 262 -6.95 -40.57 -27.19
C VAL A 262 -6.11 -40.76 -25.90
N ALA A 263 -5.69 -41.98 -25.57
CA ALA A 263 -4.80 -42.22 -24.44
C ALA A 263 -3.48 -41.41 -24.57
N GLY A 264 -2.85 -41.43 -25.75
CA GLY A 264 -1.66 -40.63 -26.01
C GLY A 264 -1.90 -39.13 -25.84
N VAL A 265 -3.02 -38.65 -26.37
CA VAL A 265 -3.41 -37.21 -26.26
C VAL A 265 -3.58 -36.78 -24.80
N VAL A 266 -4.37 -37.52 -24.03
CA VAL A 266 -4.64 -37.21 -22.60
C VAL A 266 -3.35 -37.29 -21.78
N GLY A 267 -2.46 -38.22 -22.12
CA GLY A 267 -1.15 -38.33 -21.46
C GLY A 267 -0.27 -37.08 -21.61
N MET A 268 -0.32 -36.44 -22.77
CA MET A 268 0.52 -35.28 -23.09
C MET A 268 0.02 -33.97 -22.45
N ILE A 269 -1.23 -33.88 -22.02
CA ILE A 269 -1.80 -32.64 -21.49
C ILE A 269 -1.50 -32.51 -19.99
N PRO A 270 -0.88 -31.37 -19.54
CA PRO A 270 -0.62 -31.10 -18.12
C PRO A 270 -1.89 -30.51 -17.43
N GLU A 271 -2.95 -31.30 -17.34
CA GLU A 271 -4.31 -30.86 -16.93
C GLU A 271 -4.36 -30.12 -15.58
N GLY A 272 -3.55 -30.51 -14.61
CA GLY A 272 -3.58 -29.95 -13.25
C GLY A 272 -2.68 -28.73 -13.03
N LEU A 273 -1.78 -28.39 -13.95
CA LEU A 273 -0.75 -27.39 -13.70
C LEU A 273 -1.34 -25.98 -13.51
N VAL A 274 -2.25 -25.57 -14.39
CA VAL A 274 -2.90 -24.24 -14.31
C VAL A 274 -3.78 -24.17 -13.07
N LEU A 275 -4.56 -25.22 -12.81
CA LEU A 275 -5.41 -25.31 -11.61
C LEU A 275 -4.59 -25.17 -10.32
N LEU A 276 -3.50 -25.93 -10.17
CA LEU A 276 -2.67 -25.89 -8.97
C LEU A 276 -1.95 -24.55 -8.81
N THR A 277 -1.63 -23.87 -9.90
CA THR A 277 -1.08 -22.51 -9.86
C THR A 277 -2.09 -21.54 -9.28
N SER A 278 -3.29 -21.47 -9.84
CA SER A 278 -4.37 -20.61 -9.36
C SER A 278 -4.75 -20.95 -7.90
N LEU A 279 -4.85 -22.23 -7.58
CA LEU A 279 -5.13 -22.72 -6.22
C LEU A 279 -4.06 -22.23 -5.23
N ASN A 280 -2.79 -22.33 -5.60
CA ASN A 280 -1.68 -21.96 -4.73
C ASN A 280 -1.66 -20.45 -4.46
N PHE A 281 -1.86 -19.62 -5.48
CA PHE A 281 -2.02 -18.17 -5.32
C PHE A 281 -3.24 -17.83 -4.44
N ALA A 282 -4.38 -18.45 -4.70
CA ALA A 282 -5.60 -18.22 -3.94
C ALA A 282 -5.44 -18.60 -2.46
N VAL A 283 -4.81 -19.76 -2.16
CA VAL A 283 -4.54 -20.19 -0.79
C VAL A 283 -3.53 -19.27 -0.09
N ALA A 284 -2.49 -18.83 -0.80
CA ALA A 284 -1.53 -17.88 -0.26
C ALA A 284 -2.20 -16.54 0.08
N ALA A 285 -3.00 -15.98 -0.84
CA ALA A 285 -3.75 -14.74 -0.60
C ALA A 285 -4.72 -14.87 0.59
N MET A 286 -5.45 -15.99 0.70
CA MET A 286 -6.32 -16.25 1.86
C MET A 286 -5.56 -16.35 3.19
N ARG A 287 -4.36 -16.91 3.19
CA ARG A 287 -3.51 -16.98 4.39
C ARG A 287 -3.00 -15.61 4.80
N LEU A 288 -2.62 -14.76 3.82
CA LEU A 288 -2.21 -13.38 4.05
C LEU A 288 -3.39 -12.54 4.55
N ALA A 289 -4.57 -12.72 3.97
CA ALA A 289 -5.79 -12.04 4.42
C ALA A 289 -6.13 -12.32 5.89
N ARG A 290 -5.92 -13.56 6.37
CA ARG A 290 -6.10 -13.90 7.80
C ARG A 290 -5.09 -13.19 8.72
N LYS A 291 -4.03 -12.64 8.18
CA LYS A 291 -3.02 -11.83 8.87
C LYS A 291 -3.15 -10.35 8.53
N ASN A 292 -4.36 -9.87 8.28
CA ASN A 292 -4.66 -8.48 7.96
C ASN A 292 -3.85 -7.91 6.77
N THR A 293 -3.46 -8.78 5.84
CA THR A 293 -2.76 -8.37 4.62
C THR A 293 -3.65 -8.64 3.41
N LEU A 294 -4.16 -7.57 2.80
CA LEU A 294 -4.99 -7.64 1.60
C LEU A 294 -4.09 -7.67 0.36
N VAL A 295 -4.16 -8.75 -0.39
CA VAL A 295 -3.54 -8.86 -1.71
C VAL A 295 -4.61 -8.54 -2.76
N GLN A 296 -4.44 -7.45 -3.48
CA GLN A 296 -5.43 -7.00 -4.47
C GLN A 296 -5.31 -7.76 -5.79
N GLU A 297 -4.09 -8.17 -6.15
CA GLU A 297 -3.81 -8.98 -7.33
C GLU A 297 -3.15 -10.30 -6.92
N LEU A 298 -3.75 -11.44 -7.26
CA LEU A 298 -3.21 -12.77 -6.88
C LEU A 298 -1.80 -13.02 -7.43
N GLU A 299 -1.51 -12.47 -8.60
CA GLU A 299 -0.21 -12.59 -9.28
C GLU A 299 0.91 -11.85 -8.52
N SER A 300 0.57 -10.85 -7.72
CA SER A 300 1.54 -10.11 -6.89
C SER A 300 2.20 -10.97 -5.82
N VAL A 301 1.58 -12.10 -5.44
CA VAL A 301 2.19 -13.07 -4.52
C VAL A 301 3.50 -13.63 -5.09
N GLU A 302 3.63 -13.75 -6.41
CA GLU A 302 4.88 -14.15 -7.03
C GLU A 302 5.93 -13.04 -6.96
N THR A 303 5.52 -11.79 -7.29
CA THR A 303 6.42 -10.63 -7.27
C THR A 303 7.05 -10.46 -5.89
N LEU A 304 6.27 -10.72 -4.81
CA LEU A 304 6.76 -10.74 -3.43
C LEU A 304 7.97 -11.65 -3.22
N ALA A 305 8.02 -12.79 -3.90
CA ALA A 305 9.14 -13.73 -3.79
C ALA A 305 10.42 -13.20 -4.42
N ARG A 306 10.29 -12.35 -5.43
CA ARG A 306 11.37 -11.88 -6.30
C ARG A 306 11.99 -10.58 -5.82
N VAL A 307 11.30 -9.84 -4.95
CA VAL A 307 11.80 -8.56 -4.42
C VAL A 307 13.20 -8.72 -3.85
N ASP A 308 14.12 -7.93 -4.37
CA ASP A 308 15.51 -7.81 -3.91
C ASP A 308 15.84 -6.39 -3.43
N CYS A 309 14.97 -5.42 -3.77
CA CYS A 309 15.08 -4.04 -3.34
C CYS A 309 13.74 -3.54 -2.76
N LEU A 310 13.76 -3.09 -1.51
CA LEU A 310 12.61 -2.56 -0.79
C LEU A 310 12.84 -1.09 -0.46
N ASN A 311 12.12 -0.21 -1.13
CA ASN A 311 12.11 1.22 -0.83
C ASN A 311 10.98 1.50 0.16
N LEU A 312 11.34 2.13 1.27
CA LEU A 312 10.46 2.42 2.40
C LEU A 312 10.24 3.91 2.51
N ASP A 313 8.99 4.35 2.55
CA ASP A 313 8.71 5.67 3.06
C ASP A 313 9.02 5.71 4.57
N LYS A 314 9.46 6.86 5.08
CA LYS A 314 9.77 7.03 6.50
C LYS A 314 8.49 7.04 7.33
N THR A 315 7.61 8.02 7.02
CA THR A 315 6.42 8.33 7.80
C THR A 315 5.34 7.26 7.58
N GLY A 316 4.64 6.86 8.63
CA GLY A 316 3.60 5.83 8.52
C GLY A 316 4.12 4.40 8.27
N THR A 317 5.39 4.21 7.85
CA THR A 317 6.00 2.89 7.61
C THR A 317 7.03 2.53 8.67
N ILE A 318 8.14 3.25 8.76
CA ILE A 318 9.20 3.06 9.78
C ILE A 318 8.77 3.70 11.09
N THR A 319 8.13 4.88 11.00
CA THR A 319 7.47 5.55 12.11
C THR A 319 5.97 5.30 12.03
N ASP A 320 5.25 5.47 13.12
CA ASP A 320 3.78 5.32 13.11
C ASP A 320 3.04 6.65 12.84
N GLY A 321 3.80 7.69 12.49
CA GLY A 321 3.29 9.05 12.30
C GLY A 321 3.03 9.79 13.61
N GLY A 322 3.20 9.14 14.76
CA GLY A 322 3.13 9.74 16.08
C GLY A 322 4.38 10.54 16.41
N ILE A 323 4.19 11.57 17.21
CA ILE A 323 5.27 12.37 17.79
C ILE A 323 5.40 11.93 19.26
N MET A 324 6.61 11.92 19.79
CA MET A 324 6.92 11.65 21.17
C MET A 324 7.71 12.84 21.73
N PHE A 325 7.33 13.30 22.92
CA PHE A 325 8.11 14.28 23.66
C PHE A 325 9.32 13.60 24.30
N ASP A 326 10.51 14.06 23.96
CA ASP A 326 11.74 13.50 24.51
C ASP A 326 12.13 14.24 25.80
N ARG A 327 12.40 15.53 25.69
CA ARG A 327 12.82 16.36 26.82
C ARG A 327 12.77 17.85 26.52
N LEU A 328 12.80 18.64 27.59
CA LEU A 328 13.11 20.08 27.57
C LEU A 328 14.60 20.26 27.80
N VAL A 329 15.25 21.13 27.04
CA VAL A 329 16.65 21.48 27.17
C VAL A 329 16.75 22.97 27.49
N MET A 330 17.21 23.32 28.69
CA MET A 330 17.41 24.71 29.05
C MET A 330 18.58 25.30 28.27
N LEU A 331 18.45 26.57 27.87
CA LEU A 331 19.55 27.27 27.21
C LEU A 331 20.61 27.69 28.25
N GLU A 332 21.90 27.72 27.90
CA GLU A 332 23.02 27.93 28.79
C GLU A 332 22.87 29.14 29.72
N ARG A 333 22.21 30.21 29.24
CA ARG A 333 21.95 31.41 30.09
C ARG A 333 20.94 31.16 31.23
N MET A 334 20.18 30.06 31.16
CA MET A 334 19.11 29.71 32.10
C MET A 334 19.40 28.38 32.82
N ASP A 335 20.51 27.73 32.46
CA ASP A 335 20.89 26.44 33.05
C ASP A 335 21.30 26.62 34.53
N GLY A 336 20.80 25.72 35.38
CA GLY A 336 21.07 25.71 36.83
C GLY A 336 20.09 26.53 37.69
N ASP A 337 19.03 27.14 37.10
CA ASP A 337 17.93 27.74 37.86
C ASP A 337 16.70 26.81 37.88
N ASP A 338 16.59 25.96 38.87
CA ASP A 338 15.50 25.00 39.06
C ASP A 338 14.09 25.65 39.01
N ARG A 339 14.01 26.94 39.38
CA ARG A 339 12.71 27.66 39.33
C ARG A 339 12.32 28.00 37.93
N VAL A 340 13.26 28.43 37.08
CA VAL A 340 13.02 28.75 35.67
C VAL A 340 12.72 27.47 34.91
N GLU A 341 13.43 26.39 35.17
CA GLU A 341 13.15 25.09 34.53
C GLU A 341 11.76 24.56 34.89
N SER A 342 11.37 24.63 36.18
CA SER A 342 10.04 24.22 36.62
C SER A 342 8.95 25.08 36.00
N ALA A 343 9.14 26.40 35.92
CA ALA A 343 8.20 27.33 35.31
C ALA A 343 8.08 27.11 33.78
N ALA A 344 9.20 26.87 33.10
CA ALA A 344 9.20 26.59 31.67
C ALA A 344 8.52 25.24 31.32
N THR A 345 8.73 24.23 32.18
CA THR A 345 8.09 22.91 32.00
C THR A 345 6.58 23.01 32.24
N GLN A 346 6.14 23.75 33.27
CA GLN A 346 4.71 24.01 33.48
C GLN A 346 4.10 24.80 32.33
N ALA A 347 4.79 25.85 31.85
CA ALA A 347 4.33 26.64 30.70
C ALA A 347 4.25 25.79 29.43
N LEU A 348 5.17 24.86 29.20
CA LEU A 348 5.14 23.92 28.09
C LEU A 348 3.89 23.04 28.16
N TYR A 349 3.56 22.50 29.33
CA TYR A 349 2.32 21.75 29.53
C TYR A 349 1.11 22.60 29.20
N ASP A 350 1.05 23.82 29.76
CA ASP A 350 -0.09 24.72 29.59
C ASP A 350 -0.22 25.23 28.14
N LEU A 351 0.89 25.51 27.44
CA LEU A 351 0.90 25.85 26.00
C LEU A 351 0.34 24.73 25.13
N SER A 352 0.63 23.50 25.51
CA SER A 352 0.19 22.31 24.78
C SER A 352 -1.26 21.91 25.08
N ASN A 353 -1.81 22.36 26.23
CA ASN A 353 -3.15 22.01 26.68
C ASN A 353 -4.23 22.90 26.03
N GLU A 354 -4.33 22.81 24.69
CA GLU A 354 -5.37 23.44 23.88
C GLU A 354 -6.65 22.59 23.86
N GLU A 355 -7.80 23.16 23.48
CA GLU A 355 -9.05 22.40 23.34
C GLU A 355 -8.93 21.26 22.31
N GLN A 356 -8.13 21.49 21.28
CA GLN A 356 -7.79 20.48 20.27
C GLN A 356 -6.27 20.55 20.01
N PRO A 357 -5.46 19.88 20.85
CA PRO A 357 -4.03 19.88 20.70
C PRO A 357 -3.60 19.23 19.39
N ASN A 358 -2.66 19.85 18.69
CA ASN A 358 -2.03 19.22 17.55
C ASN A 358 -1.12 18.04 18.00
N GLY A 359 -0.65 17.22 17.06
CA GLY A 359 0.14 16.03 17.40
C GLY A 359 1.38 16.29 18.27
N THR A 360 2.01 17.47 18.15
CA THR A 360 3.16 17.85 19.01
C THR A 360 2.68 18.23 20.40
N GLY A 361 1.59 19.00 20.49
CA GLY A 361 0.97 19.34 21.77
C GLY A 361 0.51 18.11 22.53
N GLN A 362 -0.14 17.16 21.86
CA GLN A 362 -0.56 15.91 22.48
C GLN A 362 0.63 15.10 23.01
N ALA A 363 1.72 15.01 22.22
CA ALA A 363 2.94 14.31 22.66
C ALA A 363 3.56 14.92 23.92
N VAL A 364 3.54 16.26 24.03
CA VAL A 364 4.00 16.97 25.22
C VAL A 364 3.09 16.71 26.41
N LEU A 365 1.77 16.77 26.21
CA LEU A 365 0.78 16.47 27.26
C LEU A 365 0.93 15.06 27.80
N ASP A 366 1.08 14.08 26.91
CA ASP A 366 1.30 12.68 27.30
C ASP A 366 2.61 12.53 28.10
N GLY A 367 3.71 13.05 27.57
CA GLY A 367 5.03 12.90 28.20
C GLY A 367 5.20 13.65 29.52
N LEU A 368 4.60 14.83 29.67
CA LEU A 368 4.63 15.58 30.93
C LEU A 368 3.55 15.11 31.89
N GLY A 369 2.40 14.67 31.41
CA GLY A 369 1.34 14.07 32.24
C GLY A 369 1.82 12.80 32.96
N GLU A 370 2.59 11.95 32.30
CA GLU A 370 3.23 10.79 32.91
C GLU A 370 4.25 11.20 34.04
N ARG A 371 4.81 12.41 33.96
CA ARG A 371 5.68 12.97 34.97
C ARG A 371 4.94 13.72 36.08
N GLY A 372 3.59 13.74 36.03
CA GLY A 372 2.74 14.31 37.07
C GLY A 372 2.39 15.81 36.88
N TYR A 373 2.68 16.40 35.72
CA TYR A 373 2.24 17.77 35.41
C TYR A 373 0.76 17.81 35.10
N HIS A 374 0.09 18.88 35.50
CA HIS A 374 -1.33 19.13 35.31
C HIS A 374 -1.57 20.58 34.86
N ALA A 375 -2.73 20.88 34.35
CA ALA A 375 -3.09 22.21 33.88
C ALA A 375 -2.94 23.26 34.99
N GLY A 376 -2.15 24.29 34.70
CA GLY A 376 -1.95 25.45 35.55
C GLY A 376 -2.95 26.59 35.26
N PRO A 377 -2.92 27.67 36.03
CA PRO A 377 -3.78 28.83 35.80
C PRO A 377 -3.31 29.63 34.58
N VAL A 378 -4.12 29.66 33.53
CA VAL A 378 -3.88 30.45 32.32
C VAL A 378 -4.94 31.55 32.21
N ARG A 379 -4.50 32.82 32.08
CA ARG A 379 -5.38 33.99 31.96
C ARG A 379 -5.87 34.19 30.53
N ALA A 380 -4.98 33.98 29.57
CA ALA A 380 -5.29 34.16 28.16
C ALA A 380 -4.47 33.16 27.31
N ARG A 381 -5.01 32.74 26.19
CA ARG A 381 -4.39 31.80 25.28
C ARG A 381 -4.48 32.30 23.84
N VAL A 382 -3.39 32.17 23.12
CA VAL A 382 -3.29 32.35 21.66
C VAL A 382 -2.95 30.99 21.06
N PRO A 383 -3.91 30.33 20.42
CA PRO A 383 -3.68 29.00 19.82
C PRO A 383 -2.63 29.03 18.71
N PHE A 384 -2.02 27.90 18.42
CA PHE A 384 -1.08 27.77 17.30
C PHE A 384 -1.72 28.15 15.97
N SER A 385 -0.97 28.85 15.12
CA SER A 385 -1.37 29.15 13.76
C SER A 385 -0.23 28.85 12.79
N SER A 386 -0.55 28.18 11.67
CA SER A 386 0.41 27.88 10.62
C SER A 386 1.01 29.14 9.98
N ALA A 387 0.25 30.26 9.99
CA ALA A 387 0.74 31.54 9.50
C ALA A 387 1.75 32.21 10.44
N ARG A 388 1.49 32.14 11.75
CA ARG A 388 2.38 32.71 12.79
C ARG A 388 3.52 31.78 13.16
N LYS A 389 3.34 30.45 13.04
CA LYS A 389 4.30 29.43 13.44
C LYS A 389 4.61 29.38 14.95
N TRP A 390 3.75 30.00 15.78
CA TRP A 390 3.87 29.97 17.24
C TRP A 390 2.49 30.05 17.91
N SER A 391 2.45 29.63 19.20
CA SER A 391 1.36 29.78 20.16
C SER A 391 1.84 30.50 21.40
N ALA A 392 0.92 31.07 22.19
CA ALA A 392 1.27 31.76 23.45
C ALA A 392 0.21 31.56 24.53
N ILE A 393 0.66 31.66 25.78
CA ILE A 393 -0.22 31.75 26.95
C ILE A 393 0.21 32.92 27.84
N VAL A 394 -0.73 33.49 28.55
CA VAL A 394 -0.49 34.46 29.62
C VAL A 394 -0.73 33.78 30.95
N THR A 395 0.29 33.69 31.77
CA THR A 395 0.19 33.13 33.11
C THR A 395 0.09 34.26 34.17
N PRO A 396 -0.66 34.07 35.27
CA PRO A 396 -0.65 35.04 36.36
C PRO A 396 0.74 35.18 36.94
N ALA A 397 1.07 36.36 37.50
CA ALA A 397 2.27 36.52 38.32
C ALA A 397 2.27 35.56 39.50
N ALA A 398 3.43 35.09 39.91
CA ALA A 398 3.57 34.24 41.10
C ALA A 398 2.97 35.01 42.31
N ALA A 399 1.87 34.49 42.87
CA ALA A 399 1.22 35.12 44.02
C ALA A 399 2.06 34.90 45.29
N ALA A 400 2.70 35.94 45.78
CA ALA A 400 3.01 36.03 47.21
C ALA A 400 1.70 36.36 47.91
N GLU A 401 1.26 35.51 48.84
CA GLU A 401 -0.05 35.60 49.55
C GLU A 401 -0.25 36.90 50.41
N THR A 402 0.68 37.84 50.36
CA THR A 402 0.75 39.00 51.32
C THR A 402 1.01 40.36 50.65
N GLU A 403 1.01 40.52 49.31
CA GLU A 403 1.39 41.79 48.67
C GLU A 403 0.18 42.65 48.25
N SER A 404 0.30 43.96 48.51
CA SER A 404 -0.62 44.99 48.04
C SER A 404 -0.76 44.94 46.51
N ALA A 405 -1.95 45.31 45.98
CA ALA A 405 -2.21 45.33 44.53
C ALA A 405 -1.22 46.18 43.70
N ALA A 406 -0.45 47.05 44.34
CA ALA A 406 0.58 47.90 43.70
C ALA A 406 1.95 47.19 43.53
N ASP A 407 2.22 46.10 44.25
CA ASP A 407 3.52 45.37 44.28
C ASP A 407 3.43 44.04 43.51
N ARG A 408 2.32 43.76 42.80
CA ARG A 408 2.19 42.52 41.99
C ARG A 408 3.08 42.58 40.77
N GLU A 409 3.93 41.58 40.61
CA GLU A 409 4.66 41.39 39.37
C GLU A 409 3.72 41.36 38.16
N PRO A 410 4.10 41.92 36.99
CA PRO A 410 3.29 41.82 35.80
C PRO A 410 3.15 40.38 35.29
N PRO A 411 2.06 40.04 34.62
CA PRO A 411 1.85 38.71 34.09
C PRO A 411 2.93 38.33 33.05
N THR A 412 3.28 37.05 33.00
CA THR A 412 4.29 36.52 32.08
C THR A 412 3.56 35.93 30.84
N VAL A 413 4.07 36.29 29.67
CA VAL A 413 3.69 35.62 28.40
C VAL A 413 4.72 34.57 28.08
N TRP A 414 4.26 33.36 27.82
CA TRP A 414 5.08 32.26 27.32
C TRP A 414 4.72 31.97 25.87
N TYR A 415 5.73 31.78 25.03
CA TYR A 415 5.60 31.45 23.63
C TYR A 415 6.21 30.09 23.36
N MET A 416 5.61 29.34 22.41
CA MET A 416 6.18 28.11 21.85
C MET A 416 6.00 28.12 20.36
N GLY A 417 7.09 27.90 19.60
CA GLY A 417 6.98 27.89 18.14
C GLY A 417 8.26 27.49 17.42
N ALA A 418 8.25 27.74 16.11
CA ALA A 418 9.38 27.44 15.23
C ALA A 418 10.57 28.36 15.57
N PRO A 419 11.75 27.80 15.92
CA PRO A 419 12.88 28.58 16.36
C PRO A 419 13.30 29.66 15.36
N GLU A 420 13.39 29.33 14.08
CA GLU A 420 13.81 30.24 13.01
C GLU A 420 12.88 31.45 12.85
N VAL A 421 11.58 31.26 13.07
CA VAL A 421 10.59 32.34 12.99
C VAL A 421 10.66 33.22 14.25
N MET A 422 10.73 32.60 15.42
CA MET A 422 10.79 33.31 16.67
C MET A 422 12.10 34.11 16.79
N LEU A 423 13.25 33.47 16.59
CA LEU A 423 14.57 34.12 16.70
C LEU A 423 14.76 35.27 15.70
N SER A 424 14.13 35.22 14.53
CA SER A 424 14.18 36.33 13.57
C SER A 424 13.42 37.58 14.03
N THR A 425 12.51 37.47 14.97
CA THR A 425 11.69 38.57 15.51
C THR A 425 12.25 39.09 16.83
N LEU A 426 12.93 38.24 17.61
CA LEU A 426 13.49 38.61 18.92
C LEU A 426 14.70 39.53 18.77
N SER A 427 14.84 40.44 19.75
CA SER A 427 15.97 41.40 19.79
C SER A 427 17.23 40.67 20.28
N GLY A 428 18.36 40.92 19.61
CA GLY A 428 19.67 40.38 20.00
C GLY A 428 20.26 39.39 19.00
N GLU A 429 21.49 38.95 19.26
CA GLU A 429 22.14 37.87 18.51
C GLU A 429 21.85 36.52 19.19
N HIS A 430 21.31 35.57 18.42
CA HIS A 430 20.92 34.24 18.90
C HIS A 430 21.60 33.12 18.09
N GLY A 431 22.85 33.37 17.67
CA GLY A 431 23.60 32.41 16.84
C GLY A 431 23.88 31.09 17.58
N ASP A 432 24.16 31.17 18.89
CA ASP A 432 24.34 30.04 19.79
C ASP A 432 23.07 29.14 19.88
N VAL A 433 21.91 29.77 20.03
CA VAL A 433 20.63 29.06 20.09
C VAL A 433 20.34 28.38 18.73
N LEU A 434 20.62 29.08 17.62
CA LEU A 434 20.39 28.53 16.27
C LEU A 434 21.33 27.36 15.98
N GLU A 435 22.58 27.40 16.46
CA GLU A 435 23.53 26.28 16.36
C GLU A 435 23.02 25.07 17.14
N ALA A 436 22.59 25.25 18.40
CA ALA A 436 21.98 24.18 19.19
C ALA A 436 20.71 23.59 18.52
N VAL A 437 19.85 24.44 17.96
CA VAL A 437 18.67 24.01 17.19
C VAL A 437 19.08 23.11 16.01
N ASN A 438 20.10 23.52 15.26
CA ASN A 438 20.60 22.75 14.11
C ASN A 438 21.20 21.42 14.54
N ASP A 439 21.94 21.37 15.65
CA ASP A 439 22.55 20.14 16.16
C ASP A 439 21.49 19.12 16.59
N TYR A 440 20.46 19.57 17.32
CA TYR A 440 19.36 18.69 17.68
C TYR A 440 18.51 18.28 16.47
N ALA A 441 18.25 19.19 15.53
CA ALA A 441 17.54 18.85 14.31
C ALA A 441 18.34 17.86 13.46
N ASN A 442 19.65 17.99 13.39
CA ASN A 442 20.54 17.05 12.72
C ASN A 442 20.57 15.67 13.40
N SER A 443 20.31 15.63 14.71
CA SER A 443 20.18 14.37 15.45
C SER A 443 18.81 13.69 15.29
N GLY A 444 17.92 14.25 14.46
CA GLY A 444 16.61 13.67 14.14
C GLY A 444 15.47 14.16 15.03
N ASN A 445 15.70 15.20 15.83
CA ASN A 445 14.67 15.78 16.68
C ASN A 445 13.89 16.88 15.94
N ARG A 446 12.61 16.96 16.23
CA ARG A 446 11.82 18.15 15.97
C ARG A 446 12.05 19.13 17.12
N VAL A 447 12.56 20.29 16.80
CA VAL A 447 12.94 21.30 17.81
C VAL A 447 11.93 22.44 17.78
N LEU A 448 11.39 22.79 18.96
CA LEU A 448 10.62 24.01 19.16
C LEU A 448 11.32 24.88 20.21
N LEU A 449 11.11 26.20 20.12
CA LEU A 449 11.65 27.16 21.06
C LEU A 449 10.57 27.58 22.04
N ILE A 450 10.92 27.64 23.32
CA ILE A 450 10.17 28.35 24.35
C ILE A 450 10.85 29.68 24.64
N ALA A 451 10.06 30.75 24.62
CA ALA A 451 10.48 32.07 25.02
C ALA A 451 9.48 32.66 26.02
N ARG A 452 9.95 33.57 26.87
CA ARG A 452 9.11 34.30 27.83
C ARG A 452 9.28 35.82 27.69
N ALA A 453 8.24 36.56 27.99
CA ALA A 453 8.28 38.01 28.12
C ALA A 453 7.39 38.48 29.26
N THR A 454 7.66 39.63 29.78
CA THR A 454 6.79 40.32 30.72
C THR A 454 5.69 41.10 29.93
N LEU A 455 4.42 40.84 30.21
CA LEU A 455 3.32 41.52 29.51
C LEU A 455 3.11 42.92 30.11
N ILE A 456 3.65 43.93 29.46
CA ILE A 456 3.47 45.34 29.82
C ILE A 456 2.70 46.04 28.71
N ARG A 457 1.53 46.59 29.02
CA ARG A 457 0.78 47.42 28.06
C ARG A 457 1.47 48.77 27.92
N LYS A 458 2.05 49.05 26.75
CA LYS A 458 2.53 50.40 26.40
C LYS A 458 1.31 51.25 26.03
N SER A 459 0.85 52.09 26.93
CA SER A 459 -0.05 53.19 26.60
C SER A 459 0.75 54.42 26.17
N ASP A 460 0.27 55.21 25.20
CA ASP A 460 0.92 56.47 24.78
C ASP A 460 1.04 57.40 26.00
N GLY A 461 2.20 57.34 26.66
CA GLY A 461 2.65 58.35 27.65
C GLY A 461 2.83 57.91 29.10
N ASP A 462 2.18 56.88 29.64
CA ASP A 462 2.38 56.42 31.02
C ASP A 462 2.13 54.91 31.16
N ALA A 463 2.93 54.24 31.99
CA ALA A 463 2.71 52.81 32.35
C ALA A 463 1.36 52.68 33.06
N ALA A 464 0.48 51.85 32.53
CA ALA A 464 -0.81 51.59 33.14
C ALA A 464 -0.59 50.95 34.54
N THR A 465 -1.12 51.61 35.59
CA THR A 465 -1.10 51.13 36.97
C THR A 465 -2.50 50.63 37.39
N GLY A 466 -2.55 49.55 38.18
CA GLY A 466 -3.79 48.96 38.68
C GLY A 466 -4.41 47.91 37.76
N ASP A 467 -5.74 47.72 37.81
CA ASP A 467 -6.49 46.69 37.06
C ASP A 467 -6.31 46.74 35.54
N ALA A 468 -5.92 47.88 34.99
CA ALA A 468 -5.61 48.04 33.56
C ALA A 468 -4.29 47.35 33.16
N ALA A 469 -3.36 47.16 34.09
CA ALA A 469 -2.09 46.43 33.87
C ALA A 469 -2.28 44.93 33.80
N THR A 470 -3.39 44.38 34.29
CA THR A 470 -3.70 42.95 34.35
C THR A 470 -4.63 42.47 33.21
N ASP A 471 -5.18 43.38 32.43
CA ASP A 471 -6.05 43.05 31.28
C ASP A 471 -5.19 42.51 30.11
N SER A 472 -5.32 41.18 29.84
CA SER A 472 -4.68 40.48 28.74
C SER A 472 -5.51 40.35 27.47
N SER A 473 -6.74 40.93 27.45
CA SER A 473 -7.68 40.78 26.34
C SER A 473 -7.17 41.40 25.01
N TRP A 474 -6.42 42.49 25.09
CA TRP A 474 -5.79 43.12 23.92
C TRP A 474 -4.78 42.20 23.23
N PHE A 475 -4.08 41.38 23.98
CA PHE A 475 -3.06 40.46 23.45
C PHE A 475 -3.70 39.32 22.63
N THR A 476 -4.90 38.87 23.03
CA THR A 476 -5.63 37.86 22.26
C THR A 476 -6.30 38.40 21.00
N GLN A 477 -6.66 39.68 21.00
CA GLN A 477 -7.28 40.33 19.83
C GLN A 477 -6.25 40.66 18.74
N SER A 478 -5.02 41.00 19.12
CA SER A 478 -3.91 41.26 18.19
C SER A 478 -2.64 40.56 18.69
N PRO A 479 -2.53 39.25 18.45
CA PRO A 479 -1.40 38.48 18.95
C PRO A 479 -0.11 38.88 18.22
N GLU A 480 0.90 39.28 18.98
CA GLU A 480 2.25 39.58 18.46
C GLU A 480 3.33 38.89 19.30
N LEU A 481 4.45 38.53 18.67
CA LEU A 481 5.64 38.08 19.34
C LEU A 481 6.40 39.33 19.83
N LEU A 482 6.50 39.49 21.13
CA LEU A 482 7.18 40.62 21.75
C LEU A 482 8.69 40.57 21.44
N PRO A 483 9.29 41.62 20.89
CA PRO A 483 10.72 41.60 20.49
C PRO A 483 11.69 41.46 21.68
N ASP A 484 11.24 41.80 22.90
CA ASP A 484 11.95 41.64 24.16
C ASP A 484 11.73 40.27 24.84
N ALA A 485 11.05 39.34 24.19
CA ALA A 485 10.92 38.00 24.71
C ALA A 485 12.29 37.30 24.72
N GLU A 486 12.57 36.63 25.83
CA GLU A 486 13.84 35.96 26.11
C GLU A 486 13.71 34.46 25.75
N PRO A 487 14.58 33.89 24.90
CA PRO A 487 14.67 32.46 24.70
C PRO A 487 15.06 31.74 26.01
N VAL A 488 14.31 30.69 26.40
CA VAL A 488 14.46 29.99 27.66
C VAL A 488 14.90 28.56 27.44
N ALA A 489 14.23 27.81 26.56
CA ALA A 489 14.48 26.39 26.42
C ALA A 489 14.10 25.88 25.02
N LEU A 490 14.68 24.75 24.64
CA LEU A 490 14.33 23.98 23.45
C LEU A 490 13.49 22.77 23.85
N VAL A 491 12.36 22.59 23.16
CA VAL A 491 11.51 21.41 23.28
C VAL A 491 11.95 20.42 22.24
N LEU A 492 12.42 19.25 22.64
CA LEU A 492 12.81 18.19 21.74
C LEU A 492 11.70 17.14 21.65
N CYS A 493 11.23 16.92 20.42
CA CYS A 493 10.33 15.85 20.10
C CYS A 493 10.95 14.99 19.00
N SER A 494 10.69 13.71 19.02
CA SER A 494 11.09 12.77 17.97
C SER A 494 9.87 12.09 17.35
N GLU A 495 10.04 11.56 16.14
CA GLU A 495 9.04 10.68 15.60
C GLU A 495 9.11 9.32 16.30
N ARG A 496 7.97 8.78 16.62
CA ARG A 496 7.87 7.48 17.26
C ARG A 496 8.17 6.39 16.25
N VAL A 497 9.35 5.79 16.41
CA VAL A 497 9.75 4.62 15.61
C VAL A 497 8.95 3.42 16.06
N ARG A 498 8.46 2.62 15.09
CA ARG A 498 7.73 1.37 15.39
C ARG A 498 8.64 0.34 16.05
N ASP A 499 8.14 -0.35 17.05
CA ASP A 499 8.86 -1.42 17.75
C ASP A 499 9.22 -2.58 16.83
N ASP A 500 8.39 -2.83 15.80
CA ASP A 500 8.58 -3.89 14.81
C ASP A 500 9.51 -3.51 13.65
N ALA A 501 9.98 -2.26 13.55
CA ALA A 501 10.80 -1.80 12.43
C ALA A 501 12.18 -2.48 12.41
N GLN A 502 12.92 -2.43 13.51
CA GLN A 502 14.26 -3.00 13.58
C GLN A 502 14.31 -4.51 13.32
N PRO A 503 13.48 -5.37 13.96
CA PRO A 503 13.50 -6.81 13.68
C PRO A 503 13.04 -7.14 12.26
N THR A 504 12.12 -6.37 11.69
CA THR A 504 11.66 -6.55 10.30
C THR A 504 12.77 -6.22 9.30
N LEU A 505 13.49 -5.11 9.48
CA LEU A 505 14.62 -4.73 8.64
C LEU A 505 15.79 -5.72 8.75
N ALA A 506 16.06 -6.22 9.95
CA ALA A 506 17.06 -7.27 10.18
C ALA A 506 16.71 -8.53 9.37
N TRP A 507 15.46 -8.96 9.41
CA TRP A 507 14.99 -10.11 8.65
C TRP A 507 15.20 -9.90 7.13
N PHE A 508 14.85 -8.73 6.58
CA PHE A 508 15.05 -8.44 5.16
C PHE A 508 16.52 -8.49 4.77
N ARG A 509 17.39 -7.90 5.58
CA ARG A 509 18.83 -7.94 5.36
C ARG A 509 19.38 -9.38 5.35
N ASP A 510 18.94 -10.22 6.31
CA ASP A 510 19.30 -11.65 6.36
C ASP A 510 18.79 -12.41 5.14
N GLN A 511 17.68 -11.95 4.56
CA GLN A 511 17.13 -12.51 3.33
C GLN A 511 17.77 -11.97 2.05
N GLY A 512 18.76 -11.08 2.14
CA GLY A 512 19.46 -10.48 1.00
C GLY A 512 18.62 -9.46 0.25
N VAL A 513 17.57 -8.88 0.89
CA VAL A 513 16.78 -7.79 0.34
C VAL A 513 17.39 -6.48 0.80
N ARG A 514 17.74 -5.62 -0.14
CA ARG A 514 18.27 -4.30 0.16
C ARG A 514 17.14 -3.33 0.48
N CYS A 515 17.16 -2.81 1.71
CA CYS A 515 16.20 -1.80 2.15
C CYS A 515 16.80 -0.40 1.98
N ARG A 516 15.97 0.57 1.49
CA ARG A 516 16.27 2.00 1.42
C ARG A 516 15.14 2.78 2.05
N ILE A 517 15.48 3.92 2.69
CA ILE A 517 14.47 4.87 3.18
C ILE A 517 14.45 6.07 2.23
N ILE A 518 13.26 6.43 1.78
CA ILE A 518 13.01 7.55 0.87
C ILE A 518 12.01 8.48 1.54
N SER A 519 12.40 9.74 1.80
CA SER A 519 11.56 10.69 2.54
C SER A 519 11.64 12.10 1.97
N GLY A 520 10.59 12.89 2.15
CA GLY A 520 10.60 14.32 1.90
C GLY A 520 11.41 15.14 2.92
N ASP A 521 11.79 14.54 4.05
CA ASP A 521 12.52 15.20 5.13
C ASP A 521 14.01 15.37 4.85
N ASN A 522 14.67 16.15 5.73
CA ASN A 522 16.11 16.36 5.66
C ASN A 522 16.88 15.02 5.71
N PRO A 523 17.83 14.78 4.78
CA PRO A 523 18.58 13.52 4.74
C PRO A 523 19.34 13.19 6.02
N VAL A 524 19.77 14.18 6.78
CA VAL A 524 20.46 13.96 8.07
C VAL A 524 19.50 13.39 9.12
N THR A 525 18.30 13.97 9.21
CA THR A 525 17.23 13.48 10.11
C THR A 525 16.82 12.05 9.75
N VAL A 526 16.62 11.78 8.46
CA VAL A 526 16.25 10.44 7.98
C VAL A 526 17.38 9.44 8.18
N GLY A 527 18.63 9.87 8.01
CA GLY A 527 19.84 9.09 8.29
C GLY A 527 19.95 8.68 9.76
N ALA A 528 19.66 9.61 10.69
CA ALA A 528 19.64 9.32 12.12
C ALA A 528 18.57 8.26 12.48
N ILE A 529 17.37 8.36 11.90
CA ILE A 529 16.31 7.35 12.08
C ILE A 529 16.75 5.99 11.48
N ALA A 530 17.35 6.00 10.29
CA ALA A 530 17.86 4.78 9.64
C ALA A 530 18.94 4.09 10.50
N ALA A 531 19.83 4.84 11.14
CA ALA A 531 20.80 4.32 12.07
C ALA A 531 20.13 3.74 13.34
N LYS A 532 19.14 4.44 13.90
CA LYS A 532 18.37 4.00 15.09
C LYS A 532 17.68 2.65 14.84
N VAL A 533 17.11 2.44 13.66
CA VAL A 533 16.47 1.16 13.27
C VAL A 533 17.45 0.14 12.71
N ARG A 534 18.74 0.44 12.69
CA ARG A 534 19.80 -0.41 12.14
C ARG A 534 19.51 -0.87 10.71
N LEU A 535 19.11 0.04 9.83
CA LEU A 535 18.77 -0.25 8.45
C LEU A 535 19.87 -1.07 7.73
N THR A 536 21.11 -0.70 7.96
CA THR A 536 22.33 -1.30 7.37
C THR A 536 23.08 -2.25 8.33
N GLY A 537 22.48 -2.57 9.48
CA GLY A 537 23.15 -3.32 10.56
C GLY A 537 24.06 -2.41 11.38
N ASP A 538 25.33 -2.80 11.48
CA ASP A 538 26.35 -2.05 12.23
C ASP A 538 27.08 -1.00 11.36
N ARG A 539 26.82 -0.97 10.05
CA ARG A 539 27.37 0.03 9.12
C ARG A 539 26.53 1.31 9.21
N GLU A 540 27.17 2.45 9.21
CA GLU A 540 26.49 3.74 9.14
C GLU A 540 25.75 3.88 7.79
N PRO A 541 24.46 4.29 7.79
CA PRO A 541 23.69 4.49 6.55
C PRO A 541 24.25 5.64 5.72
N HIS A 542 24.44 5.42 4.43
CA HIS A 542 24.84 6.48 3.49
C HIS A 542 23.60 7.28 3.07
N ALA A 543 23.50 8.51 3.56
CA ALA A 543 22.40 9.43 3.27
C ALA A 543 22.79 10.48 2.22
N ILE A 544 21.88 10.78 1.29
CA ILE A 544 22.07 11.77 0.23
C ILE A 544 20.83 12.69 0.13
N ASP A 545 21.09 13.92 -0.32
CA ASP A 545 20.03 14.90 -0.62
C ASP A 545 19.56 14.72 -2.07
N ALA A 546 18.25 14.55 -2.25
CA ALA A 546 17.64 14.33 -3.57
C ALA A 546 17.89 15.48 -4.56
N ARG A 547 18.19 16.70 -4.08
CA ARG A 547 18.55 17.85 -4.93
C ARG A 547 19.89 17.67 -5.64
N THR A 548 20.73 16.76 -5.16
CA THR A 548 22.04 16.43 -5.75
C THR A 548 21.99 15.24 -6.69
N LEU A 549 20.84 14.58 -6.81
CA LEU A 549 20.67 13.39 -7.65
C LEU A 549 20.74 13.77 -9.16
N PRO A 550 21.40 12.92 -9.98
CA PRO A 550 21.41 13.08 -11.42
C PRO A 550 20.00 12.97 -12.02
N GLN A 551 19.74 13.71 -13.10
CA GLN A 551 18.50 13.59 -13.86
C GLN A 551 18.52 12.42 -14.86
N ASP A 552 19.71 12.02 -15.34
CA ASP A 552 19.85 10.85 -16.20
C ASP A 552 19.60 9.57 -15.40
N ILE A 553 18.69 8.73 -15.90
CA ILE A 553 18.23 7.51 -15.20
C ILE A 553 19.39 6.49 -15.02
N ASN A 554 20.29 6.36 -15.99
CA ASN A 554 21.38 5.41 -15.89
C ASN A 554 22.47 5.87 -14.92
N GLU A 555 22.69 7.18 -14.84
CA GLU A 555 23.59 7.78 -13.87
C GLU A 555 23.00 7.69 -12.46
N LEU A 556 21.71 7.98 -12.33
CA LEU A 556 20.96 7.79 -11.09
C LEU A 556 21.03 6.35 -10.59
N ALA A 557 20.85 5.37 -11.47
CA ALA A 557 20.96 3.94 -11.12
C ALA A 557 22.30 3.60 -10.49
N ARG A 558 23.42 4.12 -11.05
CA ARG A 558 24.77 3.90 -10.48
C ARG A 558 24.96 4.55 -9.12
N VAL A 559 24.41 5.74 -8.91
CA VAL A 559 24.45 6.43 -7.61
C VAL A 559 23.68 5.62 -6.57
N LEU A 560 22.49 5.12 -6.91
CA LEU A 560 21.63 4.36 -6.01
C LEU A 560 22.25 3.06 -5.51
N GLU A 561 23.23 2.49 -6.22
CA GLU A 561 23.94 1.28 -5.75
C GLU A 561 24.65 1.46 -4.39
N ASN A 562 25.00 2.69 -4.03
CA ASN A 562 25.74 2.99 -2.81
C ASN A 562 24.95 3.83 -1.78
N VAL A 563 23.67 4.11 -2.06
CA VAL A 563 22.83 4.97 -1.22
C VAL A 563 21.82 4.14 -0.45
N ASP A 564 21.67 4.40 0.85
CA ASP A 564 20.74 3.72 1.74
C ASP A 564 19.58 4.62 2.14
N VAL A 565 19.81 5.95 2.15
CA VAL A 565 18.82 6.96 2.58
C VAL A 565 18.79 8.11 1.60
N ILE A 566 17.61 8.53 1.19
CA ILE A 566 17.42 9.68 0.31
C ILE A 566 16.44 10.63 0.98
N GLY A 567 16.89 11.84 1.30
CA GLY A 567 16.06 12.89 1.89
C GLY A 567 15.67 13.97 0.90
N ARG A 568 14.67 14.79 1.22
CA ARG A 568 14.10 15.86 0.40
C ARG A 568 13.62 15.43 -0.98
N VAL A 569 13.08 14.22 -1.05
CA VAL A 569 12.63 13.61 -2.31
C VAL A 569 11.24 14.13 -2.67
N LEU A 570 11.11 14.63 -3.89
CA LEU A 570 9.83 15.02 -4.47
C LEU A 570 9.08 13.79 -5.04
N PRO A 571 7.75 13.84 -5.20
CA PRO A 571 6.97 12.72 -5.72
C PRO A 571 7.46 12.17 -7.05
N ASP A 572 7.79 13.03 -8.01
CA ASP A 572 8.33 12.61 -9.31
C ASP A 572 9.71 11.96 -9.20
N GLN A 573 10.54 12.43 -8.25
CA GLN A 573 11.83 11.82 -7.99
C GLN A 573 11.68 10.42 -7.35
N LYS A 574 10.67 10.19 -6.49
CA LYS A 574 10.36 8.85 -5.97
C LYS A 574 10.10 7.87 -7.11
N LYS A 575 9.33 8.28 -8.12
CA LYS A 575 9.09 7.49 -9.33
C LYS A 575 10.38 7.26 -10.13
N ALA A 576 11.18 8.31 -10.35
CA ALA A 576 12.44 8.21 -11.09
C ALA A 576 13.45 7.26 -10.41
N ILE A 577 13.50 7.23 -9.07
CA ILE A 577 14.30 6.30 -8.28
C ILE A 577 13.89 4.85 -8.59
N VAL A 578 12.59 4.55 -8.59
CA VAL A 578 12.08 3.21 -8.94
C VAL A 578 12.48 2.84 -10.37
N GLN A 579 12.31 3.75 -11.33
CA GLN A 579 12.69 3.52 -12.73
C GLN A 579 14.18 3.28 -12.89
N ALA A 580 15.02 4.03 -12.18
CA ALA A 580 16.47 3.85 -12.18
C ALA A 580 16.88 2.47 -11.66
N LEU A 581 16.23 1.99 -10.58
CA LEU A 581 16.48 0.65 -10.04
C LEU A 581 16.06 -0.47 -11.01
N HIS A 582 15.00 -0.26 -11.80
CA HIS A 582 14.61 -1.18 -12.86
C HIS A 582 15.68 -1.28 -13.97
N THR A 583 16.43 -0.20 -14.27
CA THR A 583 17.53 -0.28 -15.27
C THR A 583 18.72 -1.12 -14.79
N SER A 584 18.84 -1.35 -13.49
CA SER A 584 19.81 -2.27 -12.86
C SER A 584 19.25 -3.68 -12.63
N ASP A 585 18.15 -4.05 -13.30
CA ASP A 585 17.46 -5.35 -13.19
C ASP A 585 16.94 -5.69 -11.78
N HIS A 586 16.77 -4.70 -10.90
CA HIS A 586 16.16 -4.91 -9.59
C HIS A 586 14.67 -5.15 -9.68
N VAL A 587 14.14 -6.01 -8.81
CA VAL A 587 12.71 -6.18 -8.55
C VAL A 587 12.34 -5.34 -7.34
N VAL A 588 11.70 -4.23 -7.60
CA VAL A 588 11.52 -3.14 -6.65
C VAL A 588 10.17 -3.23 -5.95
N ALA A 589 10.17 -3.28 -4.62
CA ALA A 589 9.00 -2.98 -3.81
C ALA A 589 9.06 -1.55 -3.28
N MET A 590 7.92 -0.88 -3.20
CA MET A 590 7.76 0.46 -2.63
C MET A 590 6.63 0.47 -1.62
N THR A 591 6.92 0.98 -0.41
CA THR A 591 5.89 1.22 0.62
C THR A 591 5.61 2.71 0.73
N GLY A 592 4.39 3.06 1.13
CA GLY A 592 4.03 4.42 1.48
C GLY A 592 2.61 4.51 2.02
N ASP A 593 2.30 5.62 2.66
CA ASP A 593 0.97 5.95 3.18
C ASP A 593 0.43 7.26 2.59
N GLY A 594 1.33 8.13 2.14
CA GLY A 594 0.99 9.42 1.53
C GLY A 594 0.54 9.29 0.09
N VAL A 595 -0.22 10.29 -0.33
CA VAL A 595 -0.65 10.48 -1.71
C VAL A 595 0.56 10.71 -2.62
N ASN A 596 1.62 11.32 -2.09
CA ASN A 596 2.89 11.59 -2.76
C ASN A 596 3.65 10.31 -3.16
N ASP A 597 3.31 9.16 -2.57
CA ASP A 597 3.93 7.87 -2.86
C ASP A 597 3.23 7.11 -3.98
N SER A 598 2.00 7.50 -4.34
CA SER A 598 1.15 6.75 -5.26
C SER A 598 1.79 6.54 -6.63
N LEU A 599 2.54 7.53 -7.15
CA LEU A 599 3.25 7.40 -8.42
C LEU A 599 4.37 6.36 -8.35
N ALA A 600 5.15 6.39 -7.27
CA ALA A 600 6.24 5.44 -7.04
C ALA A 600 5.72 4.03 -6.74
N ILE A 601 4.66 3.92 -5.94
CA ILE A 601 3.96 2.66 -5.62
C ILE A 601 3.40 2.02 -6.90
N LYS A 602 2.82 2.81 -7.80
CA LYS A 602 2.31 2.34 -9.09
C LYS A 602 3.43 1.91 -10.04
N GLU A 603 4.58 2.60 -10.04
CA GLU A 603 5.72 2.29 -10.90
C GLU A 603 6.49 1.05 -10.42
N ALA A 604 6.50 0.77 -9.12
CA ALA A 604 7.18 -0.38 -8.53
C ALA A 604 6.61 -1.71 -9.04
N ASP A 605 7.42 -2.78 -9.04
CA ASP A 605 6.95 -4.13 -9.32
C ASP A 605 5.95 -4.60 -8.26
N LEU A 606 6.12 -4.11 -7.03
CA LEU A 606 5.25 -4.37 -5.91
C LEU A 606 4.99 -3.10 -5.10
N GLY A 607 3.83 -2.52 -5.27
CA GLY A 607 3.35 -1.42 -4.42
C GLY A 607 2.66 -1.92 -3.17
N ILE A 608 3.06 -1.40 -2.02
CA ILE A 608 2.54 -1.76 -0.70
C ILE A 608 2.02 -0.51 -0.01
N ALA A 609 0.73 -0.50 0.32
CA ALA A 609 0.13 0.58 1.10
C ALA A 609 -0.07 0.17 2.55
N MET A 610 0.11 1.13 3.47
CA MET A 610 -0.22 0.95 4.87
C MET A 610 -1.74 1.08 5.07
N GLY A 611 -2.28 0.53 6.16
CA GLY A 611 -3.72 0.55 6.43
C GLY A 611 -4.28 1.95 6.70
N ASN A 612 -3.45 2.85 7.23
CA ASN A 612 -3.74 4.28 7.40
C ASN A 612 -3.47 5.11 6.13
N ALA A 613 -2.97 4.50 5.06
CA ALA A 613 -2.66 5.22 3.83
C ALA A 613 -3.90 5.87 3.20
N ALA A 614 -3.64 6.93 2.43
CA ALA A 614 -4.67 7.61 1.64
C ALA A 614 -5.41 6.63 0.72
N PRO A 615 -6.73 6.77 0.50
CA PRO A 615 -7.49 5.91 -0.38
C PRO A 615 -6.92 5.79 -1.79
N ALA A 616 -6.37 6.87 -2.36
CA ALA A 616 -5.72 6.85 -3.67
C ALA A 616 -4.47 5.96 -3.69
N THR A 617 -3.68 5.99 -2.62
CA THR A 617 -2.49 5.15 -2.45
C THR A 617 -2.87 3.68 -2.32
N LYS A 618 -3.90 3.37 -1.53
CA LYS A 618 -4.46 2.02 -1.41
C LYS A 618 -4.99 1.51 -2.75
N ALA A 619 -5.61 2.36 -3.56
CA ALA A 619 -6.19 1.97 -4.85
C ALA A 619 -5.16 1.55 -5.90
N VAL A 620 -3.93 2.04 -5.83
CA VAL A 620 -2.85 1.70 -6.78
C VAL A 620 -1.90 0.64 -6.25
N ALA A 621 -1.93 0.32 -4.96
CA ALA A 621 -1.09 -0.68 -4.34
C ALA A 621 -1.57 -2.10 -4.68
N GLN A 622 -0.65 -3.04 -4.84
CA GLN A 622 -0.97 -4.46 -5.01
C GLN A 622 -1.20 -5.17 -3.67
N VAL A 623 -0.63 -4.63 -2.59
CA VAL A 623 -0.76 -5.16 -1.24
C VAL A 623 -1.12 -4.05 -0.27
N VAL A 624 -2.05 -4.30 0.65
CA VAL A 624 -2.41 -3.38 1.72
C VAL A 624 -2.26 -4.07 3.07
N LEU A 625 -1.49 -3.47 3.97
CA LEU A 625 -1.33 -3.92 5.36
C LEU A 625 -2.43 -3.28 6.22
N VAL A 626 -3.57 -3.95 6.35
CA VAL A 626 -4.82 -3.38 6.90
C VAL A 626 -4.67 -2.79 8.32
N ASP A 627 -3.87 -3.42 9.16
CA ASP A 627 -3.57 -2.96 10.52
C ASP A 627 -2.29 -2.10 10.61
N SER A 628 -1.75 -1.69 9.49
CA SER A 628 -0.53 -0.88 9.38
C SER A 628 0.70 -1.48 10.10
N LYS A 629 0.76 -2.80 10.33
CA LYS A 629 1.90 -3.46 10.96
C LYS A 629 2.96 -3.82 9.94
N PHE A 630 4.12 -3.18 10.07
CA PHE A 630 5.28 -3.43 9.21
C PHE A 630 5.81 -4.87 9.32
N SER A 631 5.68 -5.49 10.50
CA SER A 631 6.07 -6.87 10.77
C SER A 631 5.35 -7.94 9.94
N HIS A 632 4.30 -7.59 9.20
CA HIS A 632 3.65 -8.54 8.30
C HIS A 632 4.42 -8.76 6.98
N LEU A 633 5.28 -7.82 6.56
CA LEU A 633 6.02 -7.93 5.31
C LEU A 633 6.92 -9.17 5.20
N PRO A 634 7.65 -9.61 6.23
CA PRO A 634 8.39 -10.88 6.23
C PRO A 634 7.52 -12.08 5.87
N ASP A 635 6.33 -12.19 6.45
CA ASP A 635 5.38 -13.26 6.13
C ASP A 635 4.90 -13.21 4.68
N VAL A 636 4.68 -12.00 4.17
CA VAL A 636 4.25 -11.75 2.79
C VAL A 636 5.29 -12.28 1.82
N VAL A 637 6.56 -11.91 1.98
CA VAL A 637 7.69 -12.38 1.16
C VAL A 637 7.91 -13.88 1.32
N ALA A 638 7.87 -14.40 2.53
CA ALA A 638 8.02 -15.83 2.79
C ALA A 638 6.94 -16.68 2.09
N ARG A 639 5.68 -16.18 2.05
CA ARG A 639 4.59 -16.84 1.31
C ARG A 639 4.80 -16.81 -0.20
N GLY A 640 5.23 -15.69 -0.76
CA GLY A 640 5.60 -15.61 -2.17
C GLY A 640 6.69 -16.64 -2.53
N ARG A 641 7.75 -16.72 -1.74
CA ARG A 641 8.85 -17.68 -1.93
C ARG A 641 8.37 -19.13 -1.82
N GLN A 642 7.50 -19.43 -0.84
CA GLN A 642 6.87 -20.75 -0.71
C GLN A 642 6.12 -21.14 -1.97
N VAL A 643 5.28 -20.25 -2.50
CA VAL A 643 4.50 -20.47 -3.72
C VAL A 643 5.42 -20.78 -4.89
N MET A 644 6.44 -19.95 -5.11
CA MET A 644 7.38 -20.10 -6.22
C MET A 644 8.15 -21.42 -6.16
N ALA A 645 8.71 -21.76 -5.00
CA ALA A 645 9.48 -22.98 -4.81
C ALA A 645 8.62 -24.23 -4.96
N ASN A 646 7.39 -24.19 -4.50
CA ASN A 646 6.45 -25.29 -4.63
C ASN A 646 5.96 -25.46 -6.08
N MET A 647 5.68 -24.35 -6.76
CA MET A 647 5.25 -24.40 -8.16
C MET A 647 6.36 -24.90 -9.10
N GLU A 648 7.62 -24.67 -8.79
CA GLU A 648 8.74 -25.26 -9.53
C GLU A 648 8.70 -26.79 -9.45
N ARG A 649 8.45 -27.37 -8.27
CA ARG A 649 8.32 -28.82 -8.09
C ARG A 649 7.10 -29.37 -8.80
N VAL A 650 5.95 -28.71 -8.66
CA VAL A 650 4.70 -29.09 -9.31
C VAL A 650 4.84 -29.08 -10.83
N ALA A 651 5.36 -27.98 -11.38
CA ALA A 651 5.58 -27.86 -12.83
C ALA A 651 6.54 -28.93 -13.35
N SER A 652 7.59 -29.26 -12.60
CA SER A 652 8.54 -30.31 -12.95
C SER A 652 7.85 -31.68 -13.07
N LEU A 653 6.98 -32.06 -12.13
CA LEU A 653 6.22 -33.33 -12.18
C LEU A 653 5.31 -33.39 -13.42
N PHE A 654 4.55 -32.33 -13.68
CA PHE A 654 3.68 -32.30 -14.85
C PHE A 654 4.45 -32.34 -16.16
N LEU A 655 5.58 -31.65 -16.23
CA LEU A 655 6.38 -31.62 -17.45
C LEU A 655 7.09 -32.96 -17.70
N VAL A 656 7.53 -33.71 -16.67
CA VAL A 656 8.03 -35.09 -16.82
C VAL A 656 6.97 -35.96 -17.49
N LYS A 657 5.71 -35.91 -16.99
CA LYS A 657 4.58 -36.66 -17.59
C LYS A 657 4.42 -36.32 -19.06
N THR A 658 4.42 -35.04 -19.38
CA THR A 658 4.23 -34.55 -20.74
C THR A 658 5.36 -35.01 -21.67
N VAL A 659 6.61 -34.95 -21.22
CA VAL A 659 7.78 -35.37 -21.99
C VAL A 659 7.72 -36.87 -22.28
N TYR A 660 7.53 -37.74 -21.29
CA TYR A 660 7.49 -39.18 -21.56
C TYR A 660 6.28 -39.57 -22.43
N SER A 661 5.11 -38.94 -22.21
CA SER A 661 3.94 -39.23 -23.03
C SER A 661 4.12 -38.80 -24.49
N ALA A 662 4.78 -37.66 -24.72
CA ALA A 662 5.09 -37.20 -26.07
C ALA A 662 6.10 -38.12 -26.76
N LEU A 663 7.13 -38.57 -26.05
CA LEU A 663 8.14 -39.47 -26.60
C LEU A 663 7.56 -40.87 -26.91
N ILE A 664 6.74 -41.44 -26.00
CA ILE A 664 6.01 -42.69 -26.24
C ILE A 664 5.10 -42.55 -27.46
N SER A 665 4.34 -41.44 -27.53
CA SER A 665 3.46 -41.16 -28.69
C SER A 665 4.24 -41.08 -30.00
N LEU A 666 5.39 -40.42 -29.99
CA LEU A 666 6.26 -40.35 -31.15
C LEU A 666 6.83 -41.72 -31.53
N GLY A 667 7.29 -42.50 -30.55
CA GLY A 667 7.77 -43.89 -30.75
C GLY A 667 6.69 -44.77 -31.39
N VAL A 668 5.47 -44.70 -30.89
CA VAL A 668 4.30 -45.42 -31.42
C VAL A 668 3.96 -44.98 -32.84
N VAL A 669 4.06 -43.70 -33.15
CA VAL A 669 3.84 -43.18 -34.53
C VAL A 669 4.90 -43.71 -35.50
N LEU A 670 6.16 -43.76 -35.07
CA LEU A 670 7.28 -44.19 -35.91
C LEU A 670 7.26 -45.71 -36.14
N THR A 671 6.90 -46.49 -35.11
CA THR A 671 6.94 -47.97 -35.17
C THR A 671 5.61 -48.58 -35.59
N ALA A 672 4.52 -47.83 -35.62
CA ALA A 672 3.18 -48.27 -35.93
C ALA A 672 2.73 -49.48 -35.08
N ILE A 673 3.03 -49.45 -33.77
CA ILE A 673 2.57 -50.40 -32.77
C ILE A 673 1.35 -49.86 -32.04
N PRO A 674 0.52 -50.75 -31.42
CA PRO A 674 -0.58 -50.28 -30.57
C PRO A 674 -0.05 -49.43 -29.42
N PHE A 675 -0.79 -48.36 -29.05
CA PHE A 675 -0.43 -47.52 -27.92
C PHE A 675 -0.50 -48.34 -26.61
N PRO A 676 0.54 -48.30 -25.75
CA PRO A 676 0.68 -49.25 -24.63
C PRO A 676 -0.32 -49.04 -23.51
N TYR A 677 -1.02 -47.91 -23.47
CA TYR A 677 -1.95 -47.54 -22.41
C TYR A 677 -3.36 -47.27 -22.92
N LEU A 678 -4.36 -47.49 -22.05
CA LEU A 678 -5.71 -47.00 -22.24
C LEU A 678 -5.90 -45.65 -21.51
N PRO A 679 -6.88 -44.80 -21.91
CA PRO A 679 -7.13 -43.54 -21.25
C PRO A 679 -7.33 -43.64 -19.74
N ARG A 680 -8.04 -44.67 -19.27
CA ARG A 680 -8.25 -44.95 -17.85
C ARG A 680 -6.93 -45.24 -17.12
N HIS A 681 -5.97 -45.95 -17.70
CA HIS A 681 -4.65 -46.21 -17.09
C HIS A 681 -3.88 -44.90 -16.89
N ILE A 682 -3.85 -44.03 -17.92
CA ILE A 682 -3.23 -42.70 -17.87
C ILE A 682 -3.89 -41.86 -16.78
N THR A 683 -5.20 -41.94 -16.63
CA THR A 683 -5.95 -41.22 -15.59
C THR A 683 -5.52 -41.66 -14.18
N TYR A 684 -5.48 -42.98 -13.91
CA TYR A 684 -5.08 -43.48 -12.61
C TYR A 684 -3.61 -43.17 -12.29
N VAL A 685 -2.70 -43.39 -13.26
CA VAL A 685 -1.28 -43.05 -13.11
C VAL A 685 -1.14 -41.54 -12.88
N GLY A 686 -1.79 -40.71 -13.71
CA GLY A 686 -1.74 -39.26 -13.57
C GLY A 686 -2.28 -38.76 -12.24
N ALA A 687 -3.40 -39.30 -11.76
CA ALA A 687 -3.97 -38.91 -10.48
C ALA A 687 -3.10 -39.29 -9.27
N LEU A 688 -2.60 -40.53 -9.24
CA LEU A 688 -1.88 -41.07 -8.07
C LEU A 688 -0.42 -40.66 -8.04
N THR A 689 0.27 -40.57 -9.19
CA THR A 689 1.72 -40.30 -9.26
C THR A 689 2.06 -38.83 -9.52
N ILE A 690 1.14 -38.07 -10.09
CA ILE A 690 1.37 -36.65 -10.42
C ILE A 690 0.39 -35.73 -9.66
N GLY A 691 -0.93 -35.92 -9.82
CA GLY A 691 -1.94 -34.99 -9.30
C GLY A 691 -1.94 -34.91 -7.78
N MET A 692 -2.02 -36.04 -7.09
CA MET A 692 -2.04 -36.09 -5.63
C MET A 692 -0.70 -35.62 -5.01
N PRO A 693 0.49 -36.10 -5.45
CA PRO A 693 1.77 -35.57 -4.99
C PRO A 693 1.93 -34.07 -5.28
N ALA A 694 1.55 -33.61 -6.47
CA ALA A 694 1.63 -32.19 -6.83
C ALA A 694 0.74 -31.32 -5.93
N PHE A 695 -0.46 -31.77 -5.60
CA PHE A 695 -1.36 -31.08 -4.66
C PHE A 695 -0.73 -30.97 -3.26
N ILE A 696 -0.14 -32.04 -2.75
CA ILE A 696 0.55 -32.05 -1.45
C ILE A 696 1.76 -31.09 -1.50
N LEU A 697 2.57 -31.16 -2.56
CA LEU A 697 3.73 -30.31 -2.75
C LEU A 697 3.36 -28.83 -2.90
N ALA A 698 2.23 -28.52 -3.54
CA ALA A 698 1.76 -27.15 -3.70
C ALA A 698 1.49 -26.47 -2.35
N LEU A 699 0.99 -27.22 -1.37
CA LEU A 699 0.64 -26.71 -0.05
C LEU A 699 1.73 -26.89 1.02
N ALA A 700 2.80 -27.64 0.71
CA ALA A 700 3.87 -27.96 1.65
C ALA A 700 4.62 -26.72 2.14
N PRO A 701 5.10 -26.67 3.40
CA PRO A 701 5.98 -25.60 3.86
C PRO A 701 7.29 -25.63 3.07
N ASN A 702 7.78 -24.44 2.70
CA ASN A 702 9.01 -24.28 1.96
C ASN A 702 9.62 -22.90 2.28
N THR A 703 10.89 -22.87 2.64
CA THR A 703 11.61 -21.63 3.04
C THR A 703 12.71 -21.27 2.04
N ARG A 704 12.77 -21.98 0.89
CA ARG A 704 13.80 -21.74 -0.11
C ARG A 704 13.71 -20.31 -0.67
N ARG A 705 14.84 -19.63 -0.75
CA ARG A 705 14.94 -18.33 -1.41
C ARG A 705 14.58 -18.44 -2.89
N TYR A 706 14.09 -17.35 -3.46
CA TYR A 706 13.84 -17.28 -4.88
C TYR A 706 15.17 -17.43 -5.66
N ILE A 707 15.12 -18.21 -6.73
CA ILE A 707 16.23 -18.38 -7.68
C ILE A 707 15.67 -18.06 -9.08
N PRO A 708 16.26 -17.13 -9.84
CA PRO A 708 15.81 -16.80 -11.18
C PRO A 708 15.98 -17.99 -12.15
N GLY A 709 15.20 -18.00 -13.25
CA GLY A 709 15.30 -19.03 -14.29
C GLY A 709 14.40 -20.25 -14.06
N PHE A 710 13.19 -20.06 -13.56
CA PHE A 710 12.14 -21.07 -13.35
C PHE A 710 12.02 -22.05 -14.53
N LEU A 711 11.75 -21.55 -15.73
CA LEU A 711 11.53 -22.38 -16.92
C LEU A 711 12.72 -23.29 -17.23
N ARG A 712 13.94 -22.77 -17.16
CA ARG A 712 15.17 -23.51 -17.43
C ARG A 712 15.34 -24.68 -16.46
N ARG A 713 15.10 -24.45 -15.16
CA ARG A 713 15.22 -25.50 -14.13
C ARG A 713 14.16 -26.58 -14.29
N VAL A 714 12.92 -26.19 -14.54
CA VAL A 714 11.82 -27.15 -14.76
C VAL A 714 12.11 -28.04 -15.97
N VAL A 715 12.53 -27.45 -17.09
CA VAL A 715 12.89 -28.22 -18.30
C VAL A 715 14.10 -29.11 -18.07
N HIS A 716 15.15 -28.59 -17.41
CA HIS A 716 16.37 -29.34 -17.12
C HIS A 716 16.11 -30.58 -16.23
N PHE A 717 15.15 -30.47 -15.32
CA PHE A 717 14.72 -31.61 -14.49
C PHE A 717 13.82 -32.58 -15.28
N ALA A 718 12.86 -32.06 -16.02
CA ALA A 718 11.80 -32.84 -16.64
C ALA A 718 12.27 -33.65 -17.86
N LEU A 719 13.21 -33.10 -18.64
CA LEU A 719 13.65 -33.74 -19.87
C LEU A 719 14.37 -35.08 -19.63
N PRO A 720 15.44 -35.19 -18.78
CA PRO A 720 16.06 -36.45 -18.49
C PRO A 720 15.12 -37.47 -17.86
N GLY A 721 14.29 -37.03 -16.90
CA GLY A 721 13.33 -37.91 -16.24
C GLY A 721 12.28 -38.46 -17.22
N GLY A 722 11.76 -37.60 -18.11
CA GLY A 722 10.81 -38.04 -19.13
C GLY A 722 11.43 -38.98 -20.16
N VAL A 723 12.66 -38.74 -20.58
CA VAL A 723 13.39 -39.63 -21.50
C VAL A 723 13.62 -41.00 -20.85
N ALA A 724 14.09 -41.04 -19.60
CA ALA A 724 14.33 -42.30 -18.88
C ALA A 724 13.05 -43.16 -18.77
N ILE A 725 11.93 -42.54 -18.44
CA ILE A 725 10.62 -43.22 -18.36
C ILE A 725 10.18 -43.69 -19.75
N ALA A 726 10.29 -42.86 -20.78
CA ALA A 726 9.90 -43.25 -22.14
C ALA A 726 10.68 -44.42 -22.69
N LEU A 727 11.98 -44.50 -22.37
CA LEU A 727 12.85 -45.63 -22.76
C LEU A 727 12.57 -46.91 -21.97
N SER A 728 12.00 -46.83 -20.77
CA SER A 728 11.64 -47.97 -19.95
C SER A 728 10.32 -48.64 -20.37
N VAL A 729 9.49 -47.96 -21.11
CA VAL A 729 8.22 -48.43 -21.67
C VAL A 729 8.36 -48.95 -23.08
#